data_502a40847346716c704f3b129a9cc711
#
_entry.id   502a40847346716c704f3b129a9cc711
#
_cell.length_a   1.000
_cell.length_b   1.000
_cell.length_c   1.000
_cell.angle_alpha   90.00
_cell.angle_beta   90.00
_cell.angle_gamma   90.00
#
_symmetry.space_group_name_H-M   'P 1'
#
loop_
_entity.id
_entity.type
_entity.pdbx_description
1 polymer ?
#
loop_
_entity_poly.entity_id
_entity_poly.type
_entity_poly.pdbx_seq_one_letter_code
_entity_poly.pdbx_strand_id
1 'polypeptide(L)'
;MSKIDSGRLVVTPHPLTLEGQTNTPADLKAGESLLSFLERHVPNLHACKYAVSINGCPIAPEEWAQEKPTHGSVISVRSVVEKQALQLVAIAALAYFTMGAGAAWIGTTFGVGSTVASVIGGAMFLGGSLLINKVLAPSIPNMGTVDVGRDPVFNIAPGSNSARQHEALPLLLGELQYAPDYASLPYTWYEGNEQIMGAIFNAGLNVDRFEGALLNGNTDLDVYQEVEVWTRGFAGMPEQAIPLFTNPDVTDGGELEGSGEWVTRTTSLDTTLIQCDFEIQLYGQGNKGMEGRELRLEGRYRQVGASEWTTISPVRLENRTVKPLRRTEAFSVNRGQYEVAWRNVSGSTSNDAKTVRNVTWAQLKSIRPDNGDYVGQSRIGIKVKATGQLNGSLKEIKGRFVARAMPIWKGNAWAQATTANNGLSNPGAQILMLARGIYASDPEVAGGRRLVAGMGLPDDQIDIEGLKAFMLHCEANGLRHDALISDDRSNLDLLNQVARCGLASFGFFNGKWGVVWAWDNQPLDGVVNMATIKKSTFQVSYELASAADGIVYTYLNRETWEQDSIYVYAPGKTTMLNPVRLTGEGVTTAAHAAVMARYHLGQSLYQFKDIQYETDLEHLDYQRMSVLAISHDMTQWGFGGRLVAATQDEQGVVTLQLDSPVPDESVHGVGAAEPFIGLRIPGEPVYRVFRVVRPTAGALTLQLKDSWPADALLPGDGEDNPAHDTLWFYDFKPTPGARVRVAGMQMQAGLGGAQVAVVPESDEFWDYVLNGTYEPAGSDSELSRDETPVVHSLRVSEQQTVQGNTRFTQLTITFDVHGELASAEIWAGPEGHELVHVADTYTRQATFRIDVAGNWMVQVRPMGHNRAGPAASIFYVTQVTDLPPWNYDSLVITEVAGGLRRYAFEYLENDPPFDLAGAELRYVAGKHAAPNWDVMTPLGSGFHTATFESVLPQEGVWTFALRARNTSGQLSTTA
;
A
#
# COMPACT_ATOMS: atom_id res chain seq x y z
N MET A 1 20.64 15.59 41.19
CA MET A 1 20.67 16.23 39.84
C MET A 1 20.87 15.10 38.84
N SER A 2 19.76 14.64 38.21
CA SER A 2 19.77 13.62 37.19
C SER A 2 20.42 14.22 35.94
N LYS A 3 21.34 13.54 35.30
CA LYS A 3 21.85 13.87 33.97
C LYS A 3 20.65 13.88 33.03
N ILE A 4 20.28 15.02 32.51
CA ILE A 4 19.35 15.19 31.42
C ILE A 4 20.06 14.59 30.22
N ASP A 5 19.50 13.50 29.67
CA ASP A 5 20.04 12.82 28.49
C ASP A 5 19.93 13.80 27.31
N SER A 6 21.06 14.31 26.86
CA SER A 6 21.13 15.19 25.70
C SER A 6 20.93 14.34 24.46
N GLY A 7 19.94 14.65 23.63
CA GLY A 7 19.74 14.03 22.34
C GLY A 7 21.01 13.95 21.50
N ARG A 8 21.03 13.15 20.44
CA ARG A 8 22.24 12.95 19.60
C ARG A 8 21.95 13.26 18.14
N LEU A 9 22.92 13.87 17.50
CA LEU A 9 22.94 14.07 16.05
C LEU A 9 24.00 13.13 15.45
N VAL A 10 23.58 12.24 14.59
CA VAL A 10 24.43 11.31 13.84
C VAL A 10 24.42 11.72 12.37
N VAL A 11 25.55 12.19 11.85
CA VAL A 11 25.68 12.56 10.44
C VAL A 11 26.59 11.57 9.75
N THR A 12 26.07 10.90 8.71
CA THR A 12 26.80 9.95 7.86
C THR A 12 26.93 10.55 6.46
N PRO A 13 28.10 11.16 6.14
CA PRO A 13 28.28 11.86 4.87
C PRO A 13 28.41 10.91 3.67
N HIS A 14 28.80 9.65 3.89
CA HIS A 14 28.94 8.68 2.82
C HIS A 14 27.67 7.83 2.68
N PRO A 15 27.09 7.67 1.47
CA PRO A 15 25.81 6.98 1.27
C PRO A 15 25.86 5.46 1.49
N LEU A 16 27.03 4.82 1.35
CA LEU A 16 27.19 3.36 1.38
C LEU A 16 28.01 2.85 2.56
N THR A 17 28.91 3.67 3.14
CA THR A 17 29.77 3.28 4.26
C THR A 17 29.57 4.19 5.45
N LEU A 18 30.08 3.80 6.60
CA LEU A 18 30.09 4.64 7.82
C LEU A 18 31.33 5.55 7.88
N GLU A 19 32.07 5.69 6.80
CA GLU A 19 33.25 6.51 6.74
C GLU A 19 32.89 7.98 6.92
N GLY A 20 33.57 8.66 7.86
CA GLY A 20 33.29 10.04 8.22
C GLY A 20 32.03 10.26 9.08
N GLN A 21 31.42 9.21 9.62
CA GLN A 21 30.29 9.35 10.54
C GLN A 21 30.70 10.15 11.79
N THR A 22 29.90 11.17 12.10
CA THR A 22 30.05 11.96 13.33
C THR A 22 28.84 11.74 14.25
N ASN A 23 29.09 11.69 15.54
CA ASN A 23 28.05 11.56 16.57
C ASN A 23 28.28 12.67 17.61
N THR A 24 27.42 13.67 17.60
CA THR A 24 27.52 14.84 18.45
C THR A 24 26.25 14.99 19.31
N PRO A 25 26.34 15.56 20.52
CA PRO A 25 25.16 15.90 21.29
C PRO A 25 24.27 16.86 20.49
N ALA A 26 22.97 16.59 20.44
CA ALA A 26 21.98 17.46 19.79
C ALA A 26 21.65 18.63 20.73
N ASP A 27 22.04 19.84 20.33
CA ASP A 27 21.71 21.08 21.03
C ASP A 27 20.40 21.66 20.48
N LEU A 28 19.29 21.00 20.81
CA LEU A 28 17.93 21.41 20.41
C LEU A 28 17.46 22.60 21.27
N LYS A 29 16.99 23.65 20.62
CA LYS A 29 16.34 24.78 21.27
C LYS A 29 14.84 24.51 21.41
N ALA A 30 14.22 24.92 22.49
CA ALA A 30 12.79 24.75 22.72
C ALA A 30 11.96 25.32 21.55
N GLY A 31 11.16 24.47 20.90
CA GLY A 31 10.30 24.83 19.76
C GLY A 31 11.02 25.00 18.41
N GLU A 32 12.32 24.63 18.33
CA GLU A 32 13.10 24.68 17.07
C GLU A 32 12.61 23.61 16.08
N SER A 33 12.39 24.01 14.82
CA SER A 33 12.05 23.05 13.78
C SER A 33 13.26 22.21 13.38
N LEU A 34 13.01 20.98 12.88
CA LEU A 34 14.05 20.09 12.37
C LEU A 34 14.89 20.77 11.27
N LEU A 35 14.25 21.49 10.35
CA LEU A 35 14.95 22.22 9.30
C LEU A 35 15.95 23.23 9.88
N SER A 36 15.52 24.07 10.82
CA SER A 36 16.39 25.09 11.46
C SER A 36 17.54 24.44 12.22
N PHE A 37 17.28 23.31 12.87
CA PHE A 37 18.32 22.53 13.55
C PHE A 37 19.34 21.95 12.55
N LEU A 38 18.87 21.35 11.42
CA LEU A 38 19.73 20.77 10.40
C LEU A 38 20.57 21.82 9.68
N GLU A 39 20.02 22.98 9.34
CA GLU A 39 20.76 24.11 8.73
C GLU A 39 21.92 24.58 9.61
N ARG A 40 21.77 24.49 10.92
CA ARG A 40 22.79 24.90 11.90
C ARG A 40 23.89 23.86 12.09
N HIS A 41 23.61 22.57 11.86
CA HIS A 41 24.53 21.48 12.20
C HIS A 41 25.03 20.65 11.00
N VAL A 42 24.31 20.66 9.86
CA VAL A 42 24.69 19.85 8.68
C VAL A 42 25.22 20.76 7.57
N PRO A 43 26.53 20.72 7.29
CA PRO A 43 27.10 21.51 6.20
C PRO A 43 26.51 21.13 4.85
N ASN A 44 26.23 22.12 4.00
CA ASN A 44 25.71 21.92 2.65
C ASN A 44 24.37 21.17 2.55
N LEU A 45 23.48 21.34 3.55
CA LEU A 45 22.16 20.66 3.60
C LEU A 45 21.38 20.79 2.30
N HIS A 46 21.40 21.95 1.65
CA HIS A 46 20.68 22.21 0.39
C HIS A 46 21.43 21.82 -0.88
N ALA A 47 22.73 21.51 -0.78
CA ALA A 47 23.56 21.12 -1.93
C ALA A 47 23.58 19.60 -2.15
N CYS A 48 23.27 18.81 -1.14
CA CYS A 48 23.24 17.35 -1.19
C CYS A 48 21.86 16.83 -0.78
N LYS A 49 21.48 15.68 -1.31
CA LYS A 49 20.26 15.00 -0.87
C LYS A 49 20.57 14.17 0.37
N TYR A 50 19.81 14.41 1.43
CA TYR A 50 19.92 13.68 2.69
C TYR A 50 18.61 12.98 3.03
N ALA A 51 18.71 11.76 3.55
CA ALA A 51 17.64 11.12 4.29
C ALA A 51 17.82 11.46 5.77
N VAL A 52 16.77 11.97 6.37
CA VAL A 52 16.77 12.36 7.79
C VAL A 52 15.76 11.49 8.52
N SER A 53 16.13 11.04 9.71
CA SER A 53 15.23 10.32 10.60
C SER A 53 15.37 10.81 12.04
N ILE A 54 14.27 10.79 12.79
CA ILE A 54 14.22 11.06 14.23
C ILE A 54 13.86 9.75 14.93
N ASN A 55 14.72 9.32 15.87
CA ASN A 55 14.59 8.02 16.57
C ASN A 55 14.37 6.83 15.61
N GLY A 56 14.96 6.90 14.43
CA GLY A 56 14.83 5.87 13.39
C GLY A 56 13.61 6.02 12.47
N CYS A 57 12.66 6.94 12.76
CA CYS A 57 11.55 7.25 11.86
C CYS A 57 12.02 8.22 10.77
N PRO A 58 11.90 7.87 9.46
CA PRO A 58 12.28 8.78 8.39
C PRO A 58 11.29 9.95 8.31
N ILE A 59 11.82 11.15 8.13
CA ILE A 59 11.06 12.39 7.98
C ILE A 59 11.27 12.90 6.55
N ALA A 60 10.18 13.15 5.85
CA ALA A 60 10.22 13.66 4.48
C ALA A 60 10.81 15.09 4.45
N PRO A 61 11.58 15.46 3.40
CA PRO A 61 12.18 16.80 3.31
C PRO A 61 11.16 17.95 3.41
N GLU A 62 9.95 17.70 2.96
CA GLU A 62 8.82 18.64 3.00
C GLU A 62 8.33 18.93 4.44
N GLU A 63 8.56 17.97 5.35
CA GLU A 63 8.13 18.04 6.76
C GLU A 63 9.17 18.68 7.67
N TRP A 64 10.43 18.83 7.25
CA TRP A 64 11.52 19.33 8.12
C TRP A 64 11.26 20.73 8.71
N ALA A 65 10.49 21.56 8.03
CA ALA A 65 10.15 22.91 8.50
C ALA A 65 9.10 22.90 9.62
N GLN A 66 8.28 21.85 9.68
CA GLN A 66 7.15 21.75 10.59
C GLN A 66 7.46 20.85 11.78
N GLU A 67 8.31 19.82 11.57
CA GLU A 67 8.68 18.86 12.58
C GLU A 67 9.57 19.51 13.67
N LYS A 68 9.25 19.24 14.94
CA LYS A 68 9.94 19.78 16.10
C LYS A 68 10.44 18.66 17.01
N PRO A 69 11.71 18.24 16.84
CA PRO A 69 12.27 17.17 17.64
C PRO A 69 12.22 17.47 19.13
N THR A 70 11.86 16.48 19.94
CA THR A 70 11.84 16.59 21.41
C THR A 70 13.24 16.46 22.01
N HIS A 71 13.45 17.00 23.23
CA HIS A 71 14.71 16.81 23.96
C HIS A 71 14.96 15.32 24.21
N GLY A 72 16.17 14.83 23.89
CA GLY A 72 16.55 13.43 24.00
C GLY A 72 16.48 12.65 22.68
N SER A 73 15.91 13.24 21.62
CA SER A 73 15.79 12.59 20.31
C SER A 73 17.14 12.30 19.66
N VAL A 74 17.22 11.18 18.96
CA VAL A 74 18.35 10.82 18.08
C VAL A 74 18.00 11.21 16.65
N ILE A 75 18.68 12.24 16.14
CA ILE A 75 18.51 12.72 14.76
C ILE A 75 19.61 12.11 13.90
N SER A 76 19.24 11.31 12.92
CA SER A 76 20.19 10.69 11.98
C SER A 76 20.03 11.32 10.59
N VAL A 77 21.16 11.76 10.04
CA VAL A 77 21.26 12.39 8.72
C VAL A 77 22.20 11.59 7.85
N ARG A 78 21.74 11.05 6.74
CA ARG A 78 22.53 10.23 5.83
C ARG A 78 22.44 10.75 4.40
N SER A 79 23.59 10.86 3.74
CA SER A 79 23.64 11.19 2.32
C SER A 79 22.97 10.08 1.47
N VAL A 80 22.23 10.46 0.43
CA VAL A 80 21.47 9.53 -0.42
C VAL A 80 21.96 9.64 -1.87
N VAL A 81 22.18 8.50 -2.51
CA VAL A 81 22.42 8.39 -3.95
C VAL A 81 21.10 8.11 -4.67
N GLU A 82 20.96 8.57 -5.92
CA GLU A 82 19.70 8.48 -6.70
C GLU A 82 19.08 7.08 -6.76
N LYS A 83 17.73 7.05 -6.94
CA LYS A 83 16.79 5.92 -6.79
C LYS A 83 17.22 4.51 -7.21
N GLN A 84 18.15 4.35 -8.12
CA GLN A 84 18.62 3.02 -8.56
C GLN A 84 19.66 2.37 -7.62
N ALA A 85 20.38 3.15 -6.83
CA ALA A 85 21.36 2.62 -5.87
C ALA A 85 20.72 2.19 -4.55
N LEU A 86 19.55 2.71 -4.18
CA LEU A 86 18.84 2.34 -2.95
C LEU A 86 18.32 0.90 -2.96
N GLN A 87 17.94 0.36 -4.13
CA GLN A 87 17.55 -1.04 -4.27
C GLN A 87 18.73 -2.00 -4.07
N LEU A 88 19.91 -1.63 -4.55
CA LEU A 88 21.14 -2.43 -4.37
C LEU A 88 21.65 -2.43 -2.93
N VAL A 89 21.48 -1.32 -2.20
CA VAL A 89 21.89 -1.20 -0.79
C VAL A 89 20.95 -1.99 0.15
N ALA A 90 19.65 -1.98 -0.11
CA ALA A 90 18.70 -2.79 0.64
C ALA A 90 18.95 -4.30 0.42
N ILE A 91 19.29 -4.70 -0.81
CA ILE A 91 19.64 -6.10 -1.15
C ILE A 91 20.99 -6.49 -0.53
N ALA A 92 21.98 -5.60 -0.51
CA ALA A 92 23.29 -5.88 0.09
C ALA A 92 23.24 -5.93 1.62
N ALA A 93 22.44 -5.10 2.26
CA ALA A 93 22.22 -5.17 3.71
C ALA A 93 21.47 -6.45 4.10
N LEU A 94 20.46 -6.88 3.31
CA LEU A 94 19.78 -8.15 3.51
C LEU A 94 20.73 -9.36 3.31
N ALA A 95 21.61 -9.31 2.29
CA ALA A 95 22.57 -10.38 2.02
C ALA A 95 23.65 -10.53 3.10
N TYR A 96 24.03 -9.44 3.77
CA TYR A 96 25.01 -9.50 4.86
C TYR A 96 24.43 -10.13 6.13
N PHE A 97 23.13 -9.99 6.38
CA PHE A 97 22.44 -10.62 7.51
C PHE A 97 22.00 -12.06 7.25
N THR A 98 21.97 -12.52 6.01
CA THR A 98 21.53 -13.89 5.65
C THR A 98 22.66 -14.90 5.55
N MET A 99 23.91 -14.51 5.71
CA MET A 99 25.07 -15.42 5.63
C MET A 99 25.55 -16.02 6.97
N GLY A 100 24.88 -15.75 8.08
CA GLY A 100 25.12 -16.43 9.37
C GLY A 100 24.04 -17.48 9.63
N ALA A 101 24.46 -18.67 10.04
CA ALA A 101 23.78 -19.94 10.35
C ALA A 101 22.23 -20.03 10.61
N GLY A 102 21.49 -18.95 10.55
CA GLY A 102 20.00 -18.92 10.54
C GLY A 102 19.35 -19.03 9.16
N ALA A 103 20.16 -19.18 8.09
CA ALA A 103 19.71 -19.05 6.70
C ALA A 103 18.67 -20.10 6.23
N ALA A 104 18.57 -21.23 6.88
CA ALA A 104 17.59 -22.26 6.50
C ALA A 104 16.16 -21.91 6.90
N TRP A 105 15.98 -20.93 7.79
CA TRP A 105 14.65 -20.57 8.32
C TRP A 105 14.07 -19.30 7.70
N ILE A 106 14.94 -18.40 7.18
CA ILE A 106 14.55 -17.12 6.63
C ILE A 106 14.39 -17.18 5.08
N GLY A 107 14.98 -18.17 4.42
CA GLY A 107 14.99 -18.31 2.96
C GLY A 107 13.65 -18.56 2.28
N THR A 108 12.59 -18.89 3.03
CA THR A 108 11.23 -19.15 2.51
C THR A 108 10.22 -18.06 2.84
N THR A 109 10.61 -16.98 3.52
CA THR A 109 9.65 -16.00 4.06
C THR A 109 9.59 -14.68 3.29
N PHE A 110 10.52 -14.41 2.38
CA PHE A 110 10.52 -13.17 1.58
C PHE A 110 10.54 -13.47 0.09
N GLY A 111 9.35 -13.71 -0.43
CA GLY A 111 9.11 -13.62 -1.87
C GLY A 111 9.25 -12.15 -2.31
N VAL A 112 10.44 -11.76 -2.74
CA VAL A 112 10.62 -10.49 -3.47
C VAL A 112 10.15 -10.71 -4.90
N GLY A 113 8.87 -10.54 -5.11
CA GLY A 113 8.26 -10.60 -6.44
C GLY A 113 7.03 -9.71 -6.50
N SER A 114 7.02 -8.79 -7.42
CA SER A 114 5.86 -8.12 -8.01
C SER A 114 5.53 -6.67 -7.68
N THR A 115 6.16 -5.99 -6.75
CA THR A 115 5.83 -4.55 -6.54
C THR A 115 6.42 -3.58 -7.58
N VAL A 116 7.25 -4.04 -8.50
CA VAL A 116 7.85 -3.18 -9.55
C VAL A 116 7.02 -3.17 -10.85
N ALA A 117 6.18 -4.17 -11.08
CA ALA A 117 5.38 -4.26 -12.31
C ALA A 117 4.10 -3.40 -12.31
N SER A 118 3.55 -3.06 -11.14
CA SER A 118 2.30 -2.30 -11.02
C SER A 118 2.43 -0.79 -11.25
N VAL A 119 3.63 -0.24 -11.12
CA VAL A 119 3.88 1.20 -11.32
C VAL A 119 3.97 1.56 -12.81
N ILE A 120 4.33 0.61 -13.68
CA ILE A 120 4.50 0.87 -15.13
C ILE A 120 3.15 0.77 -15.87
N GLY A 121 2.22 -0.06 -15.41
CA GLY A 121 0.88 -0.21 -16.04
C GLY A 121 -0.04 1.00 -15.80
N GLY A 122 0.05 1.66 -14.66
CA GLY A 122 -0.78 2.82 -14.31
C GLY A 122 -0.39 4.11 -15.04
N ALA A 123 0.89 4.26 -15.39
CA ALA A 123 1.38 5.47 -16.06
C ALA A 123 1.00 5.58 -17.55
N MET A 124 0.71 4.45 -18.22
CA MET A 124 0.26 4.47 -19.62
C MET A 124 -1.22 4.83 -19.78
N PHE A 125 -2.05 4.59 -18.76
CA PHE A 125 -3.49 4.83 -18.83
C PHE A 125 -3.86 6.30 -18.54
N LEU A 126 -3.08 7.00 -17.72
CA LEU A 126 -3.27 8.43 -17.43
C LEU A 126 -2.78 9.34 -18.54
N GLY A 127 -1.94 8.87 -19.46
CA GLY A 127 -1.41 9.63 -20.58
C GLY A 127 -2.42 9.93 -21.69
N GLY A 128 -3.44 9.09 -21.88
CA GLY A 128 -4.43 9.25 -22.96
C GLY A 128 -5.44 10.37 -22.72
N SER A 129 -5.93 10.51 -21.48
CA SER A 129 -6.94 11.53 -21.15
C SER A 129 -6.36 12.93 -20.97
N LEU A 130 -5.06 13.05 -20.64
CA LEU A 130 -4.40 14.36 -20.49
C LEU A 130 -3.98 15.02 -21.82
N LEU A 131 -3.84 14.23 -22.90
CA LEU A 131 -3.46 14.77 -24.21
C LEU A 131 -4.62 15.41 -24.97
N ILE A 132 -5.87 15.01 -24.68
CA ILE A 132 -7.06 15.54 -25.38
C ILE A 132 -7.36 16.98 -24.96
N ASN A 133 -7.12 17.33 -23.70
CA ASN A 133 -7.38 18.68 -23.19
C ASN A 133 -6.35 19.73 -23.65
N LYS A 134 -5.22 19.33 -24.19
CA LYS A 134 -4.17 20.30 -24.62
C LYS A 134 -4.32 20.82 -26.05
N VAL A 135 -5.17 20.19 -26.85
CA VAL A 135 -5.34 20.54 -28.28
C VAL A 135 -6.57 21.39 -28.56
N LEU A 136 -7.53 21.48 -27.65
CA LEU A 136 -8.84 22.05 -27.89
C LEU A 136 -9.26 23.17 -26.93
N ALA A 137 -8.34 24.05 -26.51
CA ALA A 137 -8.77 25.30 -25.90
C ALA A 137 -9.08 26.31 -27.03
N PRO A 138 -10.36 26.56 -27.37
CA PRO A 138 -10.68 27.63 -28.34
C PRO A 138 -10.34 28.98 -27.73
N SER A 139 -9.72 29.88 -28.52
CA SER A 139 -9.48 31.23 -28.11
C SER A 139 -10.81 31.93 -27.81
N ILE A 140 -11.04 32.34 -26.58
CA ILE A 140 -12.22 33.11 -26.19
C ILE A 140 -12.04 34.50 -26.77
N PRO A 141 -12.97 34.99 -27.62
CA PRO A 141 -12.92 36.38 -28.11
C PRO A 141 -13.08 37.35 -26.94
N ASN A 142 -12.31 38.41 -26.94
CA ASN A 142 -12.33 39.47 -25.93
C ASN A 142 -13.73 40.13 -25.89
N MET A 143 -14.57 39.72 -24.92
CA MET A 143 -15.93 40.22 -24.78
C MET A 143 -16.01 41.12 -23.55
N GLY A 144 -16.44 42.34 -23.80
CA GLY A 144 -16.75 43.28 -22.73
C GLY A 144 -17.73 42.68 -21.71
N THR A 145 -17.69 43.16 -20.50
CA THR A 145 -18.43 42.67 -19.30
C THR A 145 -19.89 42.30 -19.64
N VAL A 146 -20.08 41.00 -19.86
CA VAL A 146 -21.40 40.37 -19.94
C VAL A 146 -21.62 39.64 -18.62
N ASP A 147 -22.79 39.84 -18.04
CA ASP A 147 -23.21 39.08 -16.84
C ASP A 147 -23.39 37.61 -17.24
N VAL A 148 -22.35 36.84 -17.10
CA VAL A 148 -22.30 35.40 -17.41
C VAL A 148 -22.87 34.67 -16.25
N GLY A 149 -23.91 33.87 -16.46
CA GLY A 149 -24.55 33.09 -15.43
C GLY A 149 -23.54 32.28 -14.59
N ARG A 150 -23.63 32.37 -13.26
CA ARG A 150 -22.64 31.93 -12.28
C ARG A 150 -22.59 30.42 -12.00
N ASP A 151 -23.11 29.57 -12.86
CA ASP A 151 -23.07 28.11 -12.65
C ASP A 151 -21.80 27.51 -13.25
N PRO A 152 -20.84 27.06 -12.44
CA PRO A 152 -19.63 26.41 -12.92
C PRO A 152 -19.96 25.07 -13.57
N VAL A 153 -19.06 24.60 -14.44
CA VAL A 153 -19.07 23.25 -14.99
C VAL A 153 -17.95 22.47 -14.30
N PHE A 154 -18.32 21.38 -13.66
CA PHE A 154 -17.40 20.54 -12.90
C PHE A 154 -17.05 19.26 -13.67
N ASN A 155 -15.83 18.77 -13.48
CA ASN A 155 -15.32 17.52 -14.02
C ASN A 155 -14.86 16.62 -12.87
N ILE A 156 -14.81 15.31 -13.13
CA ILE A 156 -14.31 14.33 -12.18
C ILE A 156 -13.45 13.29 -12.91
N ALA A 157 -12.29 12.99 -12.35
CA ALA A 157 -11.40 11.94 -12.81
C ALA A 157 -11.41 10.74 -11.83
N PRO A 158 -11.09 9.51 -12.31
CA PRO A 158 -11.00 8.34 -11.45
C PRO A 158 -9.91 8.48 -10.38
N GLY A 159 -10.12 7.80 -9.24
CA GLY A 159 -9.17 7.72 -8.14
C GLY A 159 -7.97 6.80 -8.41
N SER A 160 -7.11 6.67 -7.40
CA SER A 160 -5.84 5.92 -7.47
C SER A 160 -5.94 4.45 -7.04
N ASN A 161 -7.15 3.87 -6.92
CA ASN A 161 -7.31 2.45 -6.62
C ASN A 161 -6.61 1.58 -7.67
N SER A 162 -6.09 0.44 -7.25
CA SER A 162 -5.39 -0.49 -8.13
C SER A 162 -6.35 -1.20 -9.10
N ALA A 163 -5.86 -1.53 -10.29
CA ALA A 163 -6.53 -2.41 -11.24
C ALA A 163 -5.59 -3.59 -11.52
N ARG A 164 -5.86 -4.74 -10.87
CA ARG A 164 -5.04 -5.95 -10.99
C ARG A 164 -5.69 -6.95 -11.94
N GLN A 165 -5.23 -6.98 -13.18
CA GLN A 165 -5.71 -7.95 -14.17
C GLN A 165 -4.93 -9.26 -14.08
N HIS A 166 -5.63 -10.38 -14.12
CA HIS A 166 -5.06 -11.73 -14.09
C HIS A 166 -4.29 -12.09 -12.80
N GLU A 167 -4.55 -11.38 -11.71
CA GLU A 167 -4.02 -11.71 -10.39
C GLU A 167 -5.07 -12.41 -9.52
N ALA A 168 -4.62 -13.04 -8.43
CA ALA A 168 -5.51 -13.68 -7.47
C ALA A 168 -6.48 -12.67 -6.85
N LEU A 169 -7.74 -13.06 -6.68
CA LEU A 169 -8.72 -12.24 -5.97
C LEU A 169 -8.31 -12.10 -4.50
N PRO A 170 -8.39 -10.89 -3.92
CA PRO A 170 -8.02 -10.71 -2.53
C PRO A 170 -8.95 -11.47 -1.60
N LEU A 171 -8.37 -12.12 -0.59
CA LEU A 171 -9.08 -12.86 0.46
C LEU A 171 -8.96 -12.11 1.78
N LEU A 172 -10.08 -11.69 2.37
CA LEU A 172 -10.09 -11.03 3.66
C LEU A 172 -10.14 -12.05 4.81
N LEU A 173 -9.22 -11.91 5.75
CA LEU A 173 -9.19 -12.63 7.02
C LEU A 173 -9.22 -11.61 8.15
N GLY A 174 -10.22 -11.73 9.05
CA GLY A 174 -10.40 -10.79 10.15
C GLY A 174 -11.10 -9.49 9.75
N GLU A 175 -10.57 -8.38 10.16
CA GLU A 175 -11.09 -7.03 9.94
C GLU A 175 -9.95 -6.10 9.51
N LEU A 176 -10.14 -5.36 8.40
CA LEU A 176 -9.10 -4.52 7.84
C LEU A 176 -9.67 -3.32 7.09
N GLN A 177 -9.01 -2.16 7.20
CA GLN A 177 -9.24 -1.04 6.32
C GLN A 177 -8.30 -1.11 5.12
N TYR A 178 -8.85 -1.12 3.92
CA TYR A 178 -8.07 -1.15 2.68
C TYR A 178 -8.83 -0.52 1.52
N ALA A 179 -8.10 -0.25 0.44
CA ALA A 179 -8.66 0.21 -0.82
C ALA A 179 -8.95 -1.01 -1.72
N PRO A 180 -10.23 -1.25 -2.08
CA PRO A 180 -10.58 -2.34 -2.99
C PRO A 180 -10.08 -2.06 -4.41
N ASP A 181 -9.76 -3.12 -5.14
CA ASP A 181 -9.34 -3.01 -6.53
C ASP A 181 -10.49 -2.62 -7.45
N TYR A 182 -10.20 -1.95 -8.57
CA TYR A 182 -11.20 -1.78 -9.62
C TYR A 182 -11.61 -3.14 -10.22
N ALA A 183 -12.91 -3.41 -10.21
CA ALA A 183 -13.51 -4.55 -10.91
C ALA A 183 -13.82 -4.25 -12.38
N SER A 184 -13.93 -2.96 -12.72
CA SER A 184 -14.07 -2.47 -14.09
C SER A 184 -13.34 -1.14 -14.23
N LEU A 185 -13.00 -0.77 -15.47
CA LEU A 185 -12.48 0.57 -15.74
C LEU A 185 -13.54 1.62 -15.38
N PRO A 186 -13.19 2.67 -14.62
CA PRO A 186 -14.08 3.80 -14.40
C PRO A 186 -14.43 4.48 -15.74
N TYR A 187 -15.65 4.95 -15.86
CA TYR A 187 -16.10 5.65 -17.04
C TYR A 187 -17.00 6.82 -16.68
N THR A 188 -17.09 7.81 -17.58
CA THR A 188 -17.90 9.01 -17.37
C THR A 188 -18.96 9.12 -18.45
N TRP A 189 -20.06 9.82 -18.13
CA TRP A 189 -21.10 10.22 -19.09
C TRP A 189 -21.74 11.53 -18.64
N TYR A 190 -22.61 12.11 -19.45
CA TYR A 190 -23.29 13.34 -19.11
C TYR A 190 -24.78 13.11 -18.86
N GLU A 191 -25.27 13.54 -17.70
CA GLU A 191 -26.71 13.67 -17.38
C GLU A 191 -27.08 15.15 -17.33
N GLY A 192 -27.86 15.61 -18.32
CA GLY A 192 -27.98 17.05 -18.52
C GLY A 192 -26.64 17.67 -18.90
N ASN A 193 -26.23 18.71 -18.18
CA ASN A 193 -24.95 19.37 -18.40
C ASN A 193 -23.85 18.92 -17.42
N GLU A 194 -24.14 17.95 -16.61
CA GLU A 194 -23.27 17.52 -15.52
C GLU A 194 -22.56 16.21 -15.86
N GLN A 195 -21.29 16.11 -15.49
CA GLN A 195 -20.54 14.89 -15.65
C GLN A 195 -20.82 13.93 -14.50
N ILE A 196 -21.09 12.71 -14.86
CA ILE A 196 -21.27 11.60 -13.93
C ILE A 196 -20.13 10.62 -14.15
N MET A 197 -19.60 10.03 -13.07
CA MET A 197 -18.64 8.95 -13.12
C MET A 197 -19.22 7.69 -12.47
N GLY A 198 -19.05 6.56 -13.14
CA GLY A 198 -19.32 5.23 -12.61
C GLY A 198 -18.04 4.45 -12.40
N ALA A 199 -17.93 3.79 -11.25
CA ALA A 199 -16.82 2.89 -10.93
C ALA A 199 -17.33 1.66 -10.18
N ILE A 200 -16.77 0.49 -10.48
CA ILE A 200 -17.06 -0.75 -9.76
C ILE A 200 -15.77 -1.26 -9.14
N PHE A 201 -15.83 -1.58 -7.85
CA PHE A 201 -14.71 -2.09 -7.07
C PHE A 201 -14.99 -3.53 -6.63
N ASN A 202 -13.93 -4.34 -6.50
CA ASN A 202 -13.96 -5.66 -5.93
C ASN A 202 -13.33 -5.65 -4.54
N ALA A 203 -14.15 -5.81 -3.51
CA ALA A 203 -13.68 -5.91 -2.13
C ALA A 203 -13.03 -7.28 -1.82
N GLY A 204 -13.18 -8.27 -2.71
CA GLY A 204 -12.55 -9.58 -2.59
C GLY A 204 -13.50 -10.69 -2.13
N LEU A 205 -12.86 -11.78 -1.68
CA LEU A 205 -13.51 -12.97 -1.17
C LEU A 205 -13.66 -12.90 0.35
N ASN A 206 -14.65 -13.62 0.89
CA ASN A 206 -14.92 -13.75 2.33
C ASN A 206 -15.29 -12.43 3.03
N VAL A 207 -15.75 -11.42 2.32
CA VAL A 207 -16.19 -10.15 2.89
C VAL A 207 -17.69 -10.23 3.27
N ASP A 208 -17.99 -9.90 4.52
CA ASP A 208 -19.36 -9.83 5.06
C ASP A 208 -20.02 -8.48 4.82
N ARG A 209 -19.32 -7.42 5.21
CA ARG A 209 -19.79 -6.02 5.14
C ARG A 209 -18.61 -5.06 5.25
N PHE A 210 -18.87 -3.79 5.09
CA PHE A 210 -17.99 -2.72 5.58
C PHE A 210 -18.65 -2.00 6.76
N GLU A 211 -17.84 -1.48 7.67
CA GLU A 211 -18.28 -0.74 8.86
C GLU A 211 -17.96 0.75 8.69
N GLY A 212 -18.91 1.62 9.07
CA GLY A 212 -18.80 3.06 8.86
C GLY A 212 -19.05 3.46 7.41
N ALA A 213 -18.60 4.66 7.03
CA ALA A 213 -18.65 5.16 5.68
C ALA A 213 -17.48 4.65 4.84
N LEU A 214 -17.66 4.55 3.52
CA LEU A 214 -16.53 4.47 2.59
C LEU A 214 -15.81 5.81 2.61
N LEU A 215 -14.51 5.79 2.42
CA LEU A 215 -13.66 6.97 2.43
C LEU A 215 -13.20 7.32 1.02
N ASN A 216 -13.18 8.60 0.70
CA ASN A 216 -12.48 9.19 -0.43
C ASN A 216 -11.17 9.81 0.08
N GLY A 217 -10.07 9.06 0.00
CA GLY A 217 -8.87 9.38 0.75
C GLY A 217 -9.11 9.24 2.26
N ASN A 218 -9.12 10.34 3.00
CA ASN A 218 -9.41 10.38 4.44
C ASN A 218 -10.76 11.07 4.78
N THR A 219 -11.61 11.35 3.79
CA THR A 219 -12.91 12.00 3.98
C THR A 219 -14.03 11.00 3.76
N ASP A 220 -15.00 10.96 4.66
CA ASP A 220 -16.17 10.10 4.52
C ASP A 220 -16.92 10.40 3.21
N LEU A 221 -17.21 9.37 2.45
CA LEU A 221 -17.89 9.52 1.15
C LEU A 221 -19.32 10.07 1.31
N ASP A 222 -19.95 9.82 2.43
CA ASP A 222 -21.31 10.28 2.76
C ASP A 222 -21.44 11.80 2.95
N VAL A 223 -20.30 12.50 3.14
CA VAL A 223 -20.28 13.97 3.23
C VAL A 223 -20.56 14.63 1.88
N TYR A 224 -20.30 13.90 0.78
CA TYR A 224 -20.49 14.41 -0.55
C TYR A 224 -21.93 14.22 -1.00
N GLN A 225 -22.52 15.28 -1.55
CA GLN A 225 -23.85 15.21 -2.14
C GLN A 225 -23.78 14.47 -3.49
N GLU A 226 -24.89 13.77 -3.82
CA GLU A 226 -25.05 13.10 -5.11
C GLU A 226 -24.03 11.98 -5.39
N VAL A 227 -23.72 11.20 -4.37
CA VAL A 227 -23.02 9.93 -4.45
C VAL A 227 -24.01 8.79 -4.21
N GLU A 228 -24.08 7.84 -5.13
CA GLU A 228 -24.86 6.62 -4.99
C GLU A 228 -23.93 5.42 -4.84
N VAL A 229 -24.18 4.56 -3.84
CA VAL A 229 -23.37 3.36 -3.56
C VAL A 229 -24.24 2.11 -3.64
N TRP A 230 -23.78 1.10 -4.36
CA TRP A 230 -24.41 -0.23 -4.41
C TRP A 230 -23.42 -1.30 -3.94
N THR A 231 -23.94 -2.27 -3.19
CA THR A 231 -23.15 -3.41 -2.73
C THR A 231 -23.77 -4.71 -3.23
N ARG A 232 -22.94 -5.67 -3.65
CA ARG A 232 -23.37 -6.99 -4.12
C ARG A 232 -22.39 -8.07 -3.66
N GLY A 233 -22.91 -9.27 -3.39
CA GLY A 233 -22.12 -10.40 -2.91
C GLY A 233 -21.66 -10.32 -1.46
N PHE A 234 -22.06 -9.30 -0.71
CA PHE A 234 -21.92 -9.21 0.75
C PHE A 234 -22.91 -10.16 1.42
N ALA A 235 -22.67 -10.55 2.68
CA ALA A 235 -23.55 -11.49 3.37
C ALA A 235 -25.02 -11.02 3.38
N GLY A 236 -25.91 -11.95 3.03
CA GLY A 236 -27.35 -11.66 2.92
C GLY A 236 -27.76 -10.85 1.71
N MET A 237 -26.84 -10.44 0.84
CA MET A 237 -27.13 -9.72 -0.40
C MET A 237 -26.99 -10.65 -1.60
N PRO A 238 -27.94 -10.60 -2.57
CA PRO A 238 -27.83 -11.41 -3.77
C PRO A 238 -26.67 -10.95 -4.65
N GLU A 239 -26.13 -11.88 -5.43
CA GLU A 239 -25.09 -11.62 -6.45
C GLU A 239 -25.67 -10.96 -7.71
N GLN A 240 -26.54 -9.97 -7.55
CA GLN A 240 -27.16 -9.28 -8.67
C GLN A 240 -26.18 -8.31 -9.34
N ALA A 241 -26.47 -7.97 -10.60
CA ALA A 241 -25.73 -6.95 -11.32
C ALA A 241 -25.80 -5.60 -10.60
N ILE A 242 -24.68 -4.90 -10.57
CA ILE A 242 -24.62 -3.49 -10.21
C ILE A 242 -25.14 -2.70 -11.42
N PRO A 243 -25.97 -1.63 -11.24
CA PRO A 243 -26.53 -0.85 -12.35
C PRO A 243 -25.48 0.07 -13.00
N LEU A 244 -24.28 -0.42 -13.19
CA LEU A 244 -23.15 0.22 -13.85
C LEU A 244 -22.54 -0.78 -14.86
N PHE A 245 -21.89 -0.26 -15.88
CA PHE A 245 -21.27 -1.10 -16.89
C PHE A 245 -19.93 -1.64 -16.39
N THR A 246 -19.70 -2.93 -16.63
CA THR A 246 -18.51 -3.64 -16.18
C THR A 246 -17.38 -3.63 -17.23
N ASN A 247 -17.71 -3.34 -18.49
CA ASN A 247 -16.77 -3.47 -19.60
C ASN A 247 -16.94 -2.38 -20.67
N PRO A 248 -17.01 -1.09 -20.30
CA PRO A 248 -17.00 0.01 -21.26
C PRO A 248 -15.63 0.06 -21.95
N ASP A 249 -15.63 0.12 -23.27
CA ASP A 249 -14.44 0.38 -24.07
C ASP A 249 -14.59 1.76 -24.70
N VAL A 250 -13.61 2.64 -24.50
CA VAL A 250 -13.69 4.05 -24.81
C VAL A 250 -12.75 4.39 -25.96
N THR A 251 -13.28 5.06 -26.98
CA THR A 251 -12.52 5.53 -28.14
C THR A 251 -12.79 7.05 -28.32
N ASP A 252 -11.77 7.79 -28.69
CA ASP A 252 -11.91 9.23 -28.97
C ASP A 252 -12.79 9.46 -30.19
N GLY A 253 -13.70 10.42 -30.09
CA GLY A 253 -14.58 10.83 -31.18
C GLY A 253 -13.86 11.73 -32.20
N GLY A 254 -13.93 13.05 -32.05
CA GLY A 254 -13.31 14.05 -32.91
C GLY A 254 -14.13 15.32 -33.02
N GLU A 255 -13.55 16.36 -33.59
CA GLU A 255 -14.25 17.62 -33.84
C GLU A 255 -15.27 17.44 -34.96
N LEU A 256 -16.48 17.99 -34.79
CA LEU A 256 -17.55 17.99 -35.80
C LEU A 256 -17.65 19.37 -36.40
N GLU A 257 -16.89 19.57 -37.48
CA GLU A 257 -16.92 20.82 -38.21
C GLU A 257 -18.30 21.07 -38.82
N GLY A 258 -18.70 22.33 -38.89
CA GLY A 258 -19.97 22.74 -39.50
C GLY A 258 -20.06 22.57 -41.02
N SER A 259 -19.07 21.96 -41.65
CA SER A 259 -19.03 21.57 -43.06
C SER A 259 -20.08 20.52 -43.46
N GLY A 260 -20.62 19.79 -42.46
CA GLY A 260 -21.54 18.70 -42.69
C GLY A 260 -20.86 17.39 -43.08
N GLU A 261 -19.53 17.30 -42.95
CA GLU A 261 -18.76 16.05 -43.16
C GLU A 261 -18.99 15.04 -42.03
N TRP A 262 -18.96 13.75 -42.42
CA TRP A 262 -19.14 12.66 -41.46
C TRP A 262 -17.83 12.28 -40.80
N VAL A 263 -17.79 12.38 -39.48
CA VAL A 263 -16.74 11.80 -38.65
C VAL A 263 -17.18 10.40 -38.24
N THR A 264 -16.42 9.38 -38.63
CA THR A 264 -16.76 7.97 -38.38
C THR A 264 -15.77 7.31 -37.40
N ARG A 265 -16.28 6.52 -36.44
CA ARG A 265 -15.52 5.71 -35.50
C ARG A 265 -16.10 4.31 -35.47
N THR A 266 -15.28 3.35 -35.06
CA THR A 266 -15.67 1.93 -35.00
C THR A 266 -15.71 1.48 -33.55
N THR A 267 -16.78 0.76 -33.18
CA THR A 267 -16.92 0.16 -31.84
C THR A 267 -16.04 -1.08 -31.68
N SER A 268 -15.88 -1.50 -30.44
CA SER A 268 -15.35 -2.85 -30.14
C SER A 268 -16.25 -3.95 -30.68
N LEU A 269 -15.69 -5.16 -30.76
CA LEU A 269 -16.43 -6.39 -31.01
C LEU A 269 -17.47 -6.62 -29.88
N ASP A 270 -18.54 -7.34 -30.20
CA ASP A 270 -19.59 -7.75 -29.26
C ASP A 270 -20.35 -6.61 -28.57
N THR A 271 -20.32 -5.40 -29.11
CA THR A 271 -21.03 -4.22 -28.60
C THR A 271 -22.55 -4.45 -28.65
N THR A 272 -23.24 -4.13 -27.55
CA THR A 272 -24.72 -4.19 -27.45
C THR A 272 -25.36 -2.84 -27.08
N LEU A 273 -24.56 -1.90 -26.56
CA LEU A 273 -24.98 -0.54 -26.29
C LEU A 273 -23.86 0.42 -26.70
N ILE A 274 -24.24 1.47 -27.37
CA ILE A 274 -23.32 2.53 -27.84
C ILE A 274 -23.68 3.82 -27.11
N GLN A 275 -22.68 4.51 -26.58
CA GLN A 275 -22.81 5.86 -26.01
C GLN A 275 -21.85 6.80 -26.72
N CYS A 276 -22.35 7.99 -27.05
CA CYS A 276 -21.57 9.05 -27.67
C CYS A 276 -21.68 10.30 -26.80
N ASP A 277 -20.56 10.82 -26.35
CA ASP A 277 -20.48 12.02 -25.52
C ASP A 277 -20.11 13.22 -26.37
N PHE A 278 -20.82 14.31 -26.16
CA PHE A 278 -20.60 15.56 -26.88
C PHE A 278 -20.33 16.70 -25.91
N GLU A 279 -19.34 17.51 -26.24
CA GLU A 279 -19.09 18.83 -25.65
C GLU A 279 -19.35 19.92 -26.70
N ILE A 280 -20.17 20.93 -26.37
CA ILE A 280 -20.73 21.84 -27.30
C ILE A 280 -20.60 23.27 -26.76
N GLN A 281 -19.95 24.16 -27.51
CA GLN A 281 -20.00 25.58 -27.25
C GLN A 281 -20.93 26.24 -28.30
N LEU A 282 -22.03 26.84 -27.83
CA LEU A 282 -23.08 27.33 -28.70
C LEU A 282 -23.63 28.67 -28.21
N TYR A 283 -23.23 29.77 -28.82
CA TYR A 283 -23.74 31.12 -28.51
C TYR A 283 -23.53 32.08 -29.64
N GLY A 284 -24.24 33.21 -29.61
CA GLY A 284 -24.02 34.33 -30.49
C GLY A 284 -23.94 35.65 -29.73
N GLN A 285 -23.16 36.59 -30.23
CA GLN A 285 -23.06 37.93 -29.67
C GLN A 285 -23.78 38.91 -30.61
N GLY A 286 -24.91 39.42 -30.13
CA GLY A 286 -25.64 40.47 -30.81
C GLY A 286 -25.30 41.88 -30.28
N ASN A 287 -25.81 42.89 -30.90
CA ASN A 287 -25.58 44.30 -30.50
C ASN A 287 -26.19 44.66 -29.13
N LYS A 288 -27.09 43.82 -28.61
CA LYS A 288 -27.81 44.03 -27.34
C LYS A 288 -27.51 42.95 -26.29
N GLY A 289 -26.48 42.12 -26.49
CA GLY A 289 -26.12 41.03 -25.60
C GLY A 289 -26.05 39.65 -26.27
N MET A 290 -26.08 38.60 -25.49
CA MET A 290 -26.02 37.21 -25.98
C MET A 290 -27.30 36.83 -26.72
N GLU A 291 -27.18 36.24 -27.89
CA GLU A 291 -28.28 35.72 -28.72
C GLU A 291 -28.23 34.18 -28.74
N GLY A 292 -29.45 33.58 -28.80
CA GLY A 292 -29.59 32.13 -28.96
C GLY A 292 -29.03 31.67 -30.32
N ARG A 293 -28.42 30.51 -30.31
CA ARG A 293 -28.01 29.80 -31.54
C ARG A 293 -28.53 28.39 -31.50
N GLU A 294 -28.93 27.89 -32.67
CA GLU A 294 -29.35 26.49 -32.80
C GLU A 294 -28.21 25.62 -33.34
N LEU A 295 -28.19 24.40 -32.88
CA LEU A 295 -27.31 23.33 -33.34
C LEU A 295 -28.14 22.13 -33.75
N ARG A 296 -27.77 21.48 -34.85
CA ARG A 296 -28.32 20.22 -35.28
C ARG A 296 -27.22 19.25 -35.62
N LEU A 297 -27.15 18.12 -34.86
CA LEU A 297 -26.27 17.01 -35.14
C LEU A 297 -27.08 15.86 -35.76
N GLU A 298 -26.54 15.27 -36.80
CA GLU A 298 -27.08 14.04 -37.41
C GLU A 298 -26.13 12.88 -37.17
N GLY A 299 -26.71 11.76 -36.67
CA GLY A 299 -26.00 10.52 -36.37
C GLY A 299 -26.52 9.38 -37.21
N ARG A 300 -25.65 8.43 -37.51
CA ARG A 300 -25.97 7.15 -38.13
C ARG A 300 -25.01 6.04 -37.69
N TYR A 301 -25.47 4.83 -37.77
CA TYR A 301 -24.62 3.64 -37.48
C TYR A 301 -24.93 2.52 -38.45
N ARG A 302 -23.96 1.62 -38.63
CA ARG A 302 -24.14 0.35 -39.35
C ARG A 302 -23.24 -0.72 -38.77
N GLN A 303 -23.62 -1.97 -38.95
CA GLN A 303 -22.73 -3.06 -38.62
C GLN A 303 -21.54 -3.07 -39.59
N VAL A 304 -20.33 -3.35 -39.08
CA VAL A 304 -19.12 -3.42 -39.92
C VAL A 304 -19.33 -4.43 -41.04
N GLY A 305 -19.10 -3.97 -42.30
CA GLY A 305 -19.34 -4.77 -43.49
C GLY A 305 -20.75 -4.64 -44.09
N ALA A 306 -21.71 -4.00 -43.43
CA ALA A 306 -23.02 -3.73 -43.99
C ALA A 306 -22.98 -2.49 -44.92
N SER A 307 -23.80 -2.51 -45.96
CA SER A 307 -23.90 -1.41 -46.94
C SER A 307 -24.82 -0.29 -46.42
N GLU A 308 -25.86 -0.65 -45.69
CA GLU A 308 -26.91 0.30 -45.27
C GLU A 308 -26.63 0.94 -43.94
N TRP A 309 -26.94 2.22 -43.82
CA TRP A 309 -26.83 3.01 -42.57
C TRP A 309 -28.21 3.16 -41.92
N THR A 310 -28.25 2.90 -40.63
CA THR A 310 -29.39 3.21 -39.77
C THR A 310 -29.22 4.63 -39.20
N THR A 311 -30.22 5.49 -39.35
CA THR A 311 -30.19 6.84 -38.85
C THR A 311 -30.51 6.92 -37.36
N ILE A 312 -29.73 7.67 -36.59
CA ILE A 312 -30.00 8.02 -35.20
C ILE A 312 -30.88 9.27 -35.17
N SER A 313 -31.75 9.41 -34.18
CA SER A 313 -32.59 10.61 -34.04
C SER A 313 -31.70 11.87 -33.96
N PRO A 314 -31.99 12.90 -34.78
CA PRO A 314 -31.17 14.10 -34.79
C PRO A 314 -31.19 14.83 -33.44
N VAL A 315 -30.00 15.24 -32.97
CA VAL A 315 -29.85 16.08 -31.78
C VAL A 315 -30.06 17.54 -32.16
N ARG A 316 -31.00 18.19 -31.50
CA ARG A 316 -31.30 19.63 -31.68
C ARG A 316 -31.11 20.33 -30.35
N LEU A 317 -30.30 21.34 -30.32
CA LEU A 317 -29.96 22.15 -29.15
C LEU A 317 -30.06 23.63 -29.49
N GLU A 318 -30.46 24.42 -28.52
CA GLU A 318 -30.42 25.86 -28.57
C GLU A 318 -29.75 26.38 -27.30
N ASN A 319 -28.83 27.31 -27.43
CA ASN A 319 -28.14 27.92 -26.30
C ASN A 319 -27.85 29.40 -26.60
N ARG A 320 -27.81 30.21 -25.54
CA ARG A 320 -27.48 31.62 -25.59
C ARG A 320 -26.45 32.07 -24.56
N THR A 321 -25.77 31.14 -23.92
CA THR A 321 -24.76 31.44 -22.90
C THR A 321 -23.41 30.87 -23.34
N VAL A 322 -22.31 31.40 -22.83
CA VAL A 322 -20.96 30.87 -23.09
C VAL A 322 -20.69 29.55 -22.38
N LYS A 323 -21.58 29.16 -21.43
CA LYS A 323 -21.47 27.89 -20.72
C LYS A 323 -21.53 26.72 -21.73
N PRO A 324 -20.55 25.80 -21.74
CA PRO A 324 -20.61 24.64 -22.61
C PRO A 324 -21.79 23.75 -22.26
N LEU A 325 -22.42 23.19 -23.31
CA LEU A 325 -23.41 22.14 -23.17
C LEU A 325 -22.73 20.79 -23.29
N ARG A 326 -23.13 19.85 -22.45
CA ARG A 326 -22.67 18.48 -22.42
C ARG A 326 -23.83 17.53 -22.61
N ARG A 327 -23.63 16.46 -23.40
CA ARG A 327 -24.70 15.52 -23.67
C ARG A 327 -24.15 14.13 -24.01
N THR A 328 -24.76 13.09 -23.48
CA THR A 328 -24.56 11.70 -23.90
C THR A 328 -25.77 11.20 -24.68
N GLU A 329 -25.54 10.69 -25.88
CA GLU A 329 -26.54 9.97 -26.67
C GLU A 329 -26.26 8.47 -26.58
N ALA A 330 -27.25 7.69 -26.15
CA ALA A 330 -27.15 6.27 -25.96
C ALA A 330 -28.20 5.51 -26.77
N PHE A 331 -27.82 4.41 -27.42
CA PHE A 331 -28.72 3.55 -28.17
C PHE A 331 -28.26 2.11 -28.18
N SER A 332 -29.21 1.20 -28.01
CA SER A 332 -28.98 -0.25 -28.02
C SER A 332 -28.85 -0.79 -29.42
N VAL A 333 -27.98 -1.74 -29.64
CA VAL A 333 -27.77 -2.45 -30.90
C VAL A 333 -27.74 -3.95 -30.68
N ASN A 334 -27.94 -4.72 -31.76
CA ASN A 334 -27.69 -6.17 -31.69
C ASN A 334 -26.19 -6.44 -31.47
N ARG A 335 -25.85 -7.51 -30.77
CA ARG A 335 -24.47 -7.88 -30.51
C ARG A 335 -23.62 -7.92 -31.81
N GLY A 336 -22.60 -7.06 -31.87
CA GLY A 336 -21.76 -6.96 -33.06
C GLY A 336 -20.75 -5.81 -32.98
N GLN A 337 -20.06 -5.58 -34.10
CA GLN A 337 -19.17 -4.44 -34.27
C GLN A 337 -19.82 -3.42 -35.22
N TYR A 338 -19.74 -2.14 -34.88
CA TYR A 338 -20.44 -1.07 -35.60
C TYR A 338 -19.52 0.06 -35.99
N GLU A 339 -19.78 0.63 -37.17
CA GLU A 339 -19.32 1.97 -37.52
C GLU A 339 -20.38 2.97 -37.10
N VAL A 340 -19.98 4.00 -36.34
CA VAL A 340 -20.83 5.11 -35.88
C VAL A 340 -20.32 6.39 -36.51
N ALA A 341 -21.20 7.18 -37.08
CA ALA A 341 -20.82 8.43 -37.72
C ALA A 341 -21.72 9.56 -37.27
N TRP A 342 -21.11 10.69 -36.95
CA TRP A 342 -21.80 11.94 -36.61
C TRP A 342 -21.34 13.11 -37.50
N ARG A 343 -22.23 14.09 -37.71
CA ARG A 343 -21.92 15.35 -38.41
C ARG A 343 -22.70 16.51 -37.83
N ASN A 344 -22.13 17.70 -37.94
CA ASN A 344 -22.78 18.96 -37.65
C ASN A 344 -23.33 19.57 -38.94
N VAL A 345 -24.66 19.76 -39.01
CA VAL A 345 -25.35 20.31 -40.20
C VAL A 345 -25.86 21.73 -40.00
N SER A 346 -25.43 22.42 -38.95
CA SER A 346 -25.90 23.75 -38.58
C SER A 346 -25.16 24.89 -39.31
N GLY A 347 -24.31 24.57 -40.27
CA GLY A 347 -23.42 25.51 -41.00
C GLY A 347 -22.05 25.61 -40.30
N SER A 348 -21.06 26.09 -41.03
CA SER A 348 -19.71 26.28 -40.52
C SER A 348 -19.74 27.17 -39.27
N THR A 349 -18.87 26.88 -38.33
CA THR A 349 -18.38 27.89 -37.38
C THR A 349 -17.88 29.02 -38.25
N SER A 350 -18.72 30.06 -38.47
CA SER A 350 -18.27 31.19 -39.25
C SER A 350 -17.10 31.81 -38.48
N ASN A 351 -16.06 32.22 -39.16
CA ASN A 351 -15.04 33.12 -38.65
C ASN A 351 -15.61 34.46 -38.20
N ASP A 352 -16.94 34.57 -38.14
CA ASP A 352 -17.65 35.65 -37.52
C ASP A 352 -17.48 35.49 -35.99
N ALA A 353 -16.63 36.35 -35.41
CA ALA A 353 -16.39 36.46 -33.98
C ALA A 353 -17.67 36.60 -33.14
N LYS A 354 -18.82 36.74 -33.77
CA LYS A 354 -20.15 36.90 -33.16
C LYS A 354 -20.94 35.61 -33.02
N THR A 355 -20.52 34.50 -33.63
CA THR A 355 -21.25 33.22 -33.57
C THR A 355 -20.30 32.05 -33.34
N VAL A 356 -20.48 31.32 -32.25
CA VAL A 356 -19.72 30.12 -31.91
C VAL A 356 -20.65 28.89 -31.96
N ARG A 357 -20.22 27.86 -32.70
CA ARG A 357 -20.88 26.55 -32.84
C ARG A 357 -19.84 25.43 -32.88
N ASN A 358 -19.04 25.33 -31.82
CA ASN A 358 -18.01 24.30 -31.73
C ASN A 358 -18.62 23.06 -31.12
N VAL A 359 -18.41 21.94 -31.78
CA VAL A 359 -18.88 20.62 -31.29
C VAL A 359 -17.75 19.64 -31.34
N THR A 360 -17.46 19.08 -30.21
CA THR A 360 -16.53 17.94 -30.06
C THR A 360 -17.32 16.69 -29.70
N TRP A 361 -17.21 15.68 -30.51
CA TRP A 361 -17.57 14.32 -30.12
C TRP A 361 -16.44 13.80 -29.23
N ALA A 362 -16.61 13.95 -27.92
CA ALA A 362 -15.54 13.67 -26.95
C ALA A 362 -15.20 12.18 -26.91
N GLN A 363 -16.19 11.32 -26.77
CA GLN A 363 -15.98 9.89 -26.61
C GLN A 363 -17.04 9.05 -27.32
N LEU A 364 -16.61 7.93 -27.89
CA LEU A 364 -17.45 6.79 -28.26
C LEU A 364 -17.21 5.67 -27.25
N LYS A 365 -18.25 5.25 -26.55
CA LYS A 365 -18.20 4.12 -25.63
C LYS A 365 -18.92 2.91 -26.23
N SER A 366 -18.22 1.80 -26.25
CA SER A 366 -18.70 0.50 -26.69
C SER A 366 -18.94 -0.36 -25.46
N ILE A 367 -20.20 -0.73 -25.18
CA ILE A 367 -20.56 -1.49 -24.01
C ILE A 367 -20.93 -2.90 -24.46
N ARG A 368 -20.24 -3.86 -23.89
CA ARG A 368 -20.43 -5.30 -24.16
C ARG A 368 -21.30 -5.92 -23.08
N PRO A 369 -21.94 -7.10 -23.35
CA PRO A 369 -22.62 -7.86 -22.30
C PRO A 369 -21.70 -8.17 -21.12
N ASP A 370 -22.25 -8.11 -19.93
CA ASP A 370 -21.56 -8.58 -18.73
C ASP A 370 -21.62 -10.11 -18.70
N ASN A 371 -20.47 -10.76 -18.85
CA ASN A 371 -20.30 -12.21 -18.77
C ASN A 371 -19.38 -12.61 -17.61
N GLY A 372 -19.20 -11.74 -16.60
CA GLY A 372 -18.33 -11.96 -15.46
C GLY A 372 -18.85 -13.07 -14.54
N ASP A 373 -17.92 -13.89 -14.04
CA ASP A 373 -18.18 -14.82 -12.95
C ASP A 373 -17.93 -14.11 -11.61
N TYR A 374 -18.98 -13.93 -10.84
CA TYR A 374 -18.93 -13.18 -9.59
C TYR A 374 -19.11 -14.03 -8.33
N VAL A 375 -19.08 -15.36 -8.48
CA VAL A 375 -19.27 -16.31 -7.38
C VAL A 375 -18.29 -16.05 -6.24
N GLY A 376 -18.83 -15.75 -5.06
CA GLY A 376 -18.06 -15.48 -3.84
C GLY A 376 -17.42 -14.09 -3.76
N GLN A 377 -17.55 -13.25 -4.79
CA GLN A 377 -16.95 -11.91 -4.82
C GLN A 377 -17.88 -10.86 -4.21
N SER A 378 -17.35 -10.01 -3.36
CA SER A 378 -18.04 -8.84 -2.82
C SER A 378 -17.67 -7.59 -3.61
N ARG A 379 -18.67 -6.91 -4.22
CA ARG A 379 -18.47 -5.80 -5.14
C ARG A 379 -19.20 -4.55 -4.68
N ILE A 380 -18.60 -3.38 -4.97
CA ILE A 380 -19.12 -2.06 -4.65
C ILE A 380 -19.21 -1.25 -5.94
N GLY A 381 -20.40 -0.76 -6.28
CA GLY A 381 -20.60 0.20 -7.35
C GLY A 381 -20.72 1.60 -6.78
N ILE A 382 -20.07 2.58 -7.38
CA ILE A 382 -20.16 3.99 -6.99
C ILE A 382 -20.48 4.80 -8.22
N LYS A 383 -21.57 5.59 -8.12
CA LYS A 383 -21.91 6.64 -9.09
C LYS A 383 -21.71 7.97 -8.42
N VAL A 384 -20.96 8.84 -9.03
CA VAL A 384 -20.59 10.15 -8.52
C VAL A 384 -20.92 11.21 -9.54
N LYS A 385 -21.62 12.26 -9.12
CA LYS A 385 -21.83 13.45 -9.91
C LYS A 385 -20.74 14.48 -9.62
N ALA A 386 -20.12 15.04 -10.65
CA ALA A 386 -19.15 16.10 -10.50
C ALA A 386 -19.82 17.36 -9.95
N THR A 387 -19.45 17.75 -8.74
CA THR A 387 -19.96 18.93 -8.03
C THR A 387 -18.78 19.79 -7.57
N GLY A 388 -19.07 21.00 -7.06
CA GLY A 388 -18.04 21.85 -6.47
C GLY A 388 -17.30 21.23 -5.29
N GLN A 389 -17.86 20.20 -4.66
CA GLN A 389 -17.21 19.44 -3.57
C GLN A 389 -16.27 18.34 -4.08
N LEU A 390 -16.57 17.75 -5.23
CA LEU A 390 -15.84 16.64 -5.86
C LEU A 390 -15.28 17.02 -7.24
N ASN A 391 -14.86 18.25 -7.39
CA ASN A 391 -14.29 18.70 -8.64
C ASN A 391 -12.81 18.29 -8.74
N GLY A 392 -12.45 17.69 -9.85
CA GLY A 392 -11.11 17.25 -10.20
C GLY A 392 -10.93 15.75 -10.21
N SER A 393 -10.78 15.08 -9.07
CA SER A 393 -10.60 13.63 -9.03
C SER A 393 -11.15 13.02 -7.73
N LEU A 394 -11.62 11.77 -7.80
CA LEU A 394 -11.71 10.94 -6.61
C LEU A 394 -10.28 10.63 -6.15
N LYS A 395 -10.05 10.65 -4.85
CA LYS A 395 -8.87 10.07 -4.23
C LYS A 395 -9.07 8.54 -4.18
N GLU A 396 -8.19 7.85 -3.50
CA GLU A 396 -8.33 6.44 -3.26
C GLU A 396 -9.62 6.14 -2.47
N ILE A 397 -10.49 5.30 -3.02
CA ILE A 397 -11.68 4.81 -2.30
C ILE A 397 -11.23 3.67 -1.41
N LYS A 398 -11.47 3.79 -0.11
CA LYS A 398 -11.15 2.77 0.89
C LYS A 398 -12.30 2.58 1.89
N GLY A 399 -12.30 1.47 2.59
CA GLY A 399 -13.31 1.15 3.59
C GLY A 399 -12.78 0.17 4.63
N ARG A 400 -13.43 0.14 5.79
CA ARG A 400 -13.17 -0.85 6.84
C ARG A 400 -14.03 -2.08 6.59
N PHE A 401 -13.43 -3.14 6.07
CA PHE A 401 -14.12 -4.37 5.70
C PHE A 401 -13.98 -5.43 6.79
N VAL A 402 -15.03 -6.23 6.93
CA VAL A 402 -15.16 -7.27 7.94
C VAL A 402 -15.40 -8.61 7.27
N ALA A 403 -14.63 -9.63 7.66
CA ALA A 403 -14.78 -10.99 7.13
C ALA A 403 -16.10 -11.64 7.56
N ARG A 404 -16.53 -12.66 6.80
CA ARG A 404 -17.70 -13.47 7.14
C ARG A 404 -17.51 -14.21 8.46
N ALA A 405 -18.59 -14.37 9.20
CA ALA A 405 -18.61 -15.13 10.43
C ALA A 405 -18.16 -16.59 10.20
N MET A 406 -17.40 -17.11 11.14
CA MET A 406 -16.86 -18.49 11.14
C MET A 406 -17.05 -19.13 12.52
N PRO A 407 -17.06 -20.47 12.63
CA PRO A 407 -17.13 -21.14 13.92
C PRO A 407 -15.88 -20.91 14.76
N ILE A 408 -16.08 -20.55 16.04
CA ILE A 408 -15.03 -20.44 17.06
C ILE A 408 -15.39 -21.23 18.29
N TRP A 409 -14.43 -21.95 18.89
CA TRP A 409 -14.63 -22.70 20.13
C TRP A 409 -14.45 -21.79 21.35
N LYS A 410 -15.38 -21.81 22.30
CA LYS A 410 -15.37 -21.00 23.53
C LYS A 410 -15.18 -21.82 24.82
N GLY A 411 -14.53 -22.98 24.71
CA GLY A 411 -14.25 -23.85 25.84
C GLY A 411 -15.31 -24.91 26.09
N ASN A 412 -16.58 -24.57 25.96
CA ASN A 412 -17.70 -25.50 26.21
C ASN A 412 -18.65 -25.66 25.00
N ALA A 413 -18.63 -24.72 24.07
CA ALA A 413 -19.50 -24.75 22.90
C ALA A 413 -18.88 -24.00 21.71
N TRP A 414 -19.35 -24.36 20.50
CA TRP A 414 -19.10 -23.58 19.29
C TRP A 414 -19.96 -22.32 19.27
N ALA A 415 -19.36 -21.20 18.98
CA ALA A 415 -20.01 -19.90 18.77
C ALA A 415 -19.71 -19.38 17.38
N GLN A 416 -20.39 -18.32 16.94
CA GLN A 416 -20.01 -17.57 15.76
C GLN A 416 -19.00 -16.50 16.13
N ALA A 417 -17.91 -16.45 15.36
CA ALA A 417 -16.92 -15.39 15.44
C ALA A 417 -17.52 -14.07 14.98
N THR A 418 -17.30 -13.02 15.73
CA THR A 418 -17.77 -11.64 15.41
C THR A 418 -16.68 -10.63 15.79
N THR A 419 -16.80 -9.38 15.32
CA THR A 419 -15.94 -8.28 15.75
C THR A 419 -16.05 -8.04 17.26
N ALA A 420 -17.26 -8.10 17.79
CA ALA A 420 -17.52 -7.84 19.21
C ALA A 420 -16.82 -8.84 20.17
N ASN A 421 -16.65 -10.11 19.74
CA ASN A 421 -15.96 -11.12 20.54
C ASN A 421 -14.50 -11.36 20.07
N ASN A 422 -13.97 -10.49 19.20
CA ASN A 422 -12.66 -10.62 18.55
C ASN A 422 -12.43 -11.96 17.85
N GLY A 423 -13.47 -12.74 17.63
CA GLY A 423 -13.39 -14.09 17.10
C GLY A 423 -12.93 -14.14 15.63
N LEU A 424 -13.27 -13.11 14.86
CA LEU A 424 -12.87 -13.02 13.44
C LEU A 424 -11.35 -12.91 13.25
N SER A 425 -10.66 -12.32 14.22
CA SER A 425 -9.20 -12.19 14.22
C SER A 425 -8.48 -13.35 14.90
N ASN A 426 -9.20 -14.39 15.34
CA ASN A 426 -8.58 -15.54 16.04
C ASN A 426 -7.86 -16.46 15.05
N PRO A 427 -6.51 -16.61 15.15
CA PRO A 427 -5.73 -17.45 14.24
C PRO A 427 -6.22 -18.90 14.14
N GLY A 428 -6.58 -19.52 15.27
CA GLY A 428 -7.06 -20.91 15.29
C GLY A 428 -8.37 -21.11 14.55
N ALA A 429 -9.32 -20.16 14.67
CA ALA A 429 -10.56 -20.19 13.95
C ALA A 429 -10.36 -19.97 12.43
N GLN A 430 -9.47 -19.06 12.05
CA GLN A 430 -9.11 -18.83 10.65
C GLN A 430 -8.43 -20.05 10.03
N ILE A 431 -7.53 -20.70 10.76
CA ILE A 431 -6.89 -21.96 10.32
C ILE A 431 -7.93 -23.04 10.08
N LEU A 432 -8.88 -23.24 11.00
CA LEU A 432 -9.95 -24.23 10.83
C LEU A 432 -10.81 -23.90 9.61
N MET A 433 -11.18 -22.64 9.41
CA MET A 433 -11.95 -22.19 8.26
C MET A 433 -11.20 -22.45 6.95
N LEU A 434 -9.93 -22.09 6.88
CA LEU A 434 -9.10 -22.29 5.69
C LEU A 434 -8.81 -23.77 5.41
N ALA A 435 -8.59 -24.59 6.45
CA ALA A 435 -8.42 -26.03 6.30
C ALA A 435 -9.68 -26.70 5.75
N ARG A 436 -10.87 -26.36 6.27
CA ARG A 436 -12.17 -26.82 5.76
C ARG A 436 -12.49 -26.26 4.38
N GLY A 437 -11.92 -25.10 4.05
CA GLY A 437 -12.22 -24.35 2.81
C GLY A 437 -13.37 -23.38 2.95
N ILE A 438 -13.28 -22.30 2.20
CA ILE A 438 -14.32 -21.27 2.06
C ILE A 438 -15.11 -21.58 0.79
N TYR A 439 -16.41 -21.71 0.93
CA TYR A 439 -17.31 -22.06 -0.17
C TYR A 439 -18.28 -20.92 -0.47
N ALA A 440 -18.51 -20.67 -1.75
CA ALA A 440 -19.58 -19.80 -2.24
C ALA A 440 -20.71 -20.63 -2.85
N SER A 441 -21.93 -20.10 -2.84
CA SER A 441 -23.06 -20.72 -3.52
C SER A 441 -22.87 -20.63 -5.02
N ASP A 442 -22.94 -21.77 -5.72
CA ASP A 442 -22.79 -21.85 -7.17
C ASP A 442 -23.74 -22.92 -7.71
N PRO A 443 -24.86 -22.52 -8.32
CA PRO A 443 -25.83 -23.47 -8.86
C PRO A 443 -25.32 -24.26 -10.08
N GLU A 444 -24.23 -23.82 -10.71
CA GLU A 444 -23.68 -24.47 -11.88
C GLU A 444 -22.76 -25.65 -11.53
N VAL A 445 -22.36 -25.78 -10.27
CA VAL A 445 -21.47 -26.83 -9.78
C VAL A 445 -22.28 -27.93 -9.09
N ALA A 446 -21.86 -29.19 -9.30
CA ALA A 446 -22.45 -30.32 -8.59
C ALA A 446 -22.32 -30.14 -7.07
N GLY A 447 -23.46 -30.18 -6.36
CA GLY A 447 -23.51 -29.90 -4.93
C GLY A 447 -23.81 -28.44 -4.57
N GLY A 448 -24.00 -27.55 -5.54
CA GLY A 448 -24.45 -26.17 -5.33
C GLY A 448 -23.46 -25.25 -4.60
N ARG A 449 -22.18 -25.66 -4.47
CA ARG A 449 -21.14 -24.89 -3.79
C ARG A 449 -19.80 -25.02 -4.51
N ARG A 450 -19.09 -23.93 -4.68
CA ARG A 450 -17.73 -23.85 -5.21
C ARG A 450 -16.74 -23.54 -4.08
N LEU A 451 -15.63 -24.28 -4.04
CA LEU A 451 -14.49 -23.90 -3.18
C LEU A 451 -13.81 -22.67 -3.80
N VAL A 452 -13.81 -21.56 -3.06
CA VAL A 452 -13.23 -20.29 -3.52
C VAL A 452 -11.88 -19.98 -2.85
N ALA A 453 -11.61 -20.53 -1.67
CA ALA A 453 -10.31 -20.43 -1.01
C ALA A 453 -10.12 -21.56 0.02
N GLY A 454 -8.86 -21.85 0.39
CA GLY A 454 -8.50 -22.85 1.38
C GLY A 454 -8.31 -24.25 0.81
N MET A 455 -8.16 -25.24 1.70
CA MET A 455 -7.76 -26.61 1.33
C MET A 455 -8.94 -27.53 1.00
N GLY A 456 -10.12 -27.31 1.55
CA GLY A 456 -11.29 -28.17 1.36
C GLY A 456 -11.17 -29.55 2.05
N LEU A 457 -10.46 -29.62 3.17
CA LEU A 457 -10.26 -30.86 3.91
C LEU A 457 -11.51 -31.28 4.69
N PRO A 458 -11.80 -32.59 4.75
CA PRO A 458 -12.84 -33.11 5.64
C PRO A 458 -12.35 -33.13 7.09
N ASP A 459 -13.29 -33.12 8.04
CA ASP A 459 -13.01 -32.99 9.49
C ASP A 459 -12.17 -34.12 10.07
N ASP A 460 -12.23 -35.33 9.50
CA ASP A 460 -11.45 -36.49 9.94
C ASP A 460 -9.95 -36.35 9.62
N GLN A 461 -9.58 -35.50 8.69
CA GLN A 461 -8.19 -35.17 8.36
C GLN A 461 -7.66 -33.95 9.12
N ILE A 462 -8.47 -33.29 9.92
CA ILE A 462 -8.10 -32.10 10.69
C ILE A 462 -7.99 -32.45 12.19
N ASP A 463 -6.98 -31.97 12.86
CA ASP A 463 -6.88 -32.02 14.33
C ASP A 463 -7.75 -30.93 14.97
N ILE A 464 -9.04 -31.21 15.06
CA ILE A 464 -10.02 -30.25 15.59
C ILE A 464 -9.79 -29.99 17.10
N GLU A 465 -9.36 -30.99 17.87
CA GLU A 465 -9.12 -30.82 19.31
C GLU A 465 -7.89 -29.94 19.58
N GLY A 466 -6.81 -30.14 18.84
CA GLY A 466 -5.64 -29.26 18.90
C GLY A 466 -5.99 -27.83 18.48
N LEU A 467 -6.80 -27.66 17.43
CA LEU A 467 -7.25 -26.32 16.99
C LEU A 467 -8.18 -25.64 18.01
N LYS A 468 -9.05 -26.39 18.71
CA LYS A 468 -9.86 -25.85 19.82
C LYS A 468 -8.99 -25.33 20.96
N ALA A 469 -7.98 -26.09 21.36
CA ALA A 469 -7.03 -25.64 22.36
C ALA A 469 -6.25 -24.41 21.92
N PHE A 470 -5.84 -24.36 20.66
CA PHE A 470 -5.16 -23.21 20.08
C PHE A 470 -6.05 -21.96 19.97
N MET A 471 -7.36 -22.10 19.66
CA MET A 471 -8.31 -20.97 19.66
C MET A 471 -8.39 -20.33 21.05
N LEU A 472 -8.50 -21.15 22.10
CA LEU A 472 -8.54 -20.69 23.50
C LEU A 472 -7.21 -20.04 23.91
N HIS A 473 -6.09 -20.61 23.49
CA HIS A 473 -4.77 -20.04 23.72
C HIS A 473 -4.63 -18.64 23.08
N CYS A 474 -5.00 -18.50 21.81
CA CYS A 474 -4.95 -17.21 21.13
C CYS A 474 -5.87 -16.17 21.78
N GLU A 475 -7.07 -16.57 22.19
CA GLU A 475 -8.01 -15.68 22.88
C GLU A 475 -7.47 -15.21 24.24
N ALA A 476 -6.96 -16.13 25.05
CA ALA A 476 -6.43 -15.83 26.39
C ALA A 476 -5.22 -14.87 26.35
N ASN A 477 -4.43 -14.92 25.29
CA ASN A 477 -3.18 -14.16 25.15
C ASN A 477 -3.30 -12.98 24.18
N GLY A 478 -4.50 -12.68 23.67
CA GLY A 478 -4.75 -11.55 22.79
C GLY A 478 -4.05 -11.64 21.42
N LEU A 479 -3.68 -12.86 20.98
CA LEU A 479 -3.03 -13.13 19.70
C LEU A 479 -4.07 -13.05 18.57
N ARG A 480 -3.78 -12.26 17.55
CA ARG A 480 -4.72 -11.91 16.48
C ARG A 480 -4.06 -11.97 15.11
N HIS A 481 -4.89 -12.21 14.10
CA HIS A 481 -4.48 -12.10 12.70
C HIS A 481 -5.57 -11.40 11.90
N ASP A 482 -5.22 -10.26 11.28
CA ASP A 482 -6.09 -9.49 10.38
C ASP A 482 -5.30 -9.16 9.12
N ALA A 483 -5.70 -9.69 7.96
CA ALA A 483 -4.95 -9.50 6.73
C ALA A 483 -5.82 -9.59 5.48
N LEU A 484 -5.38 -8.90 4.42
CA LEU A 484 -5.87 -9.07 3.06
C LEU A 484 -4.82 -9.83 2.26
N ILE A 485 -5.12 -11.05 1.88
CA ILE A 485 -4.24 -11.91 1.08
C ILE A 485 -4.54 -11.65 -0.38
N SER A 486 -3.60 -11.05 -1.07
CA SER A 486 -3.78 -10.58 -2.45
C SER A 486 -2.74 -11.10 -3.43
N ASP A 487 -1.82 -11.95 -3.00
CA ASP A 487 -0.79 -12.61 -3.79
C ASP A 487 -1.10 -14.09 -4.01
N ASP A 488 -0.46 -14.68 -5.00
CA ASP A 488 -0.54 -16.10 -5.31
C ASP A 488 0.45 -16.86 -4.44
N ARG A 489 -0.01 -17.35 -3.29
CA ARG A 489 0.75 -18.19 -2.35
C ARG A 489 0.11 -19.53 -2.13
N SER A 490 0.88 -20.53 -1.76
CA SER A 490 0.33 -21.86 -1.44
C SER A 490 -0.58 -21.80 -0.20
N ASN A 491 -1.58 -22.69 -0.12
CA ASN A 491 -2.42 -22.82 1.07
C ASN A 491 -1.59 -23.12 2.33
N LEU A 492 -0.49 -23.86 2.21
CA LEU A 492 0.39 -24.18 3.35
C LEU A 492 1.12 -22.91 3.85
N ASP A 493 1.60 -22.06 2.94
CA ASP A 493 2.25 -20.80 3.31
C ASP A 493 1.25 -19.84 3.97
N LEU A 494 0.03 -19.75 3.44
CA LEU A 494 -1.05 -18.97 4.03
C LEU A 494 -1.38 -19.42 5.45
N LEU A 495 -1.60 -20.73 5.65
CA LEU A 495 -1.91 -21.30 6.95
C LEU A 495 -0.76 -21.12 7.96
N ASN A 496 0.49 -21.21 7.50
CA ASN A 496 1.65 -20.92 8.35
C ASN A 496 1.80 -19.45 8.67
N GLN A 497 1.42 -18.53 7.76
CA GLN A 497 1.37 -17.10 8.10
C GLN A 497 0.37 -16.82 9.21
N VAL A 498 -0.84 -17.36 9.12
CA VAL A 498 -1.85 -17.23 10.17
C VAL A 498 -1.36 -17.85 11.49
N ALA A 499 -0.76 -19.04 11.43
CA ALA A 499 -0.25 -19.73 12.61
C ALA A 499 0.87 -18.96 13.33
N ARG A 500 1.78 -18.32 12.57
CA ARG A 500 2.89 -17.51 13.14
C ARG A 500 2.40 -16.38 14.04
N CYS A 501 1.25 -15.77 13.75
CA CYS A 501 0.66 -14.77 14.64
C CYS A 501 0.26 -15.33 16.02
N GLY A 502 0.14 -16.64 16.14
CA GLY A 502 -0.06 -17.35 17.41
C GLY A 502 1.20 -18.06 17.93
N LEU A 503 2.40 -17.71 17.44
CA LEU A 503 3.67 -18.41 17.73
C LEU A 503 3.59 -19.91 17.41
N ALA A 504 2.89 -20.27 16.35
CA ALA A 504 2.57 -21.62 15.96
C ALA A 504 3.10 -21.97 14.55
N SER A 505 3.09 -23.24 14.23
CA SER A 505 3.34 -23.79 12.91
C SER A 505 2.21 -24.73 12.53
N PHE A 506 1.69 -24.58 11.32
CA PHE A 506 0.70 -25.49 10.75
C PHE A 506 1.40 -26.59 9.96
N GLY A 507 0.95 -27.81 10.09
CA GLY A 507 1.53 -28.96 9.40
C GLY A 507 0.72 -30.23 9.54
N PHE A 508 1.28 -31.32 9.03
CA PHE A 508 0.70 -32.64 9.15
C PHE A 508 1.39 -33.41 10.30
N PHE A 509 0.65 -33.63 11.39
CA PHE A 509 1.13 -34.24 12.62
C PHE A 509 0.21 -35.39 13.01
N ASN A 510 0.78 -36.52 13.42
CA ASN A 510 0.01 -37.68 13.90
C ASN A 510 -1.14 -38.12 12.99
N GLY A 511 -0.92 -38.03 11.67
CA GLY A 511 -1.92 -38.45 10.67
C GLY A 511 -3.00 -37.41 10.37
N LYS A 512 -2.93 -36.19 10.93
CA LYS A 512 -3.89 -35.10 10.72
C LYS A 512 -3.20 -33.76 10.47
N TRP A 513 -3.90 -32.86 9.80
CA TRP A 513 -3.50 -31.47 9.67
C TRP A 513 -3.89 -30.68 10.92
N GLY A 514 -2.94 -30.01 11.52
CA GLY A 514 -3.15 -29.28 12.77
C GLY A 514 -2.09 -28.23 13.02
N VAL A 515 -2.02 -27.74 14.26
CA VAL A 515 -1.07 -26.72 14.70
C VAL A 515 -0.29 -27.20 15.92
N VAL A 516 0.97 -26.79 15.95
CA VAL A 516 1.82 -26.87 17.16
C VAL A 516 2.30 -25.46 17.47
N TRP A 517 2.35 -25.08 18.75
CA TRP A 517 2.71 -23.73 19.15
C TRP A 517 3.68 -23.71 20.32
N ALA A 518 4.43 -22.62 20.44
CA ALA A 518 5.34 -22.37 21.55
C ALA A 518 4.69 -21.42 22.56
N TRP A 519 4.76 -21.76 23.82
CA TRP A 519 4.33 -20.91 24.93
C TRP A 519 5.01 -21.31 26.24
N ASP A 520 4.86 -20.42 27.23
CA ASP A 520 5.37 -20.69 28.59
C ASP A 520 4.66 -21.87 29.28
N ASN A 521 5.39 -22.57 30.18
CA ASN A 521 4.85 -23.64 31.04
C ASN A 521 4.13 -24.79 30.31
N GLN A 522 4.47 -25.06 29.05
CA GLN A 522 3.94 -26.21 28.32
C GLN A 522 4.46 -27.52 29.00
N PRO A 523 3.64 -28.58 29.10
CA PRO A 523 4.08 -29.86 29.65
C PRO A 523 5.21 -30.43 28.79
N LEU A 524 5.95 -31.36 29.37
CA LEU A 524 6.94 -32.18 28.65
C LEU A 524 6.19 -33.15 27.74
N ASP A 525 6.60 -33.21 26.46
CA ASP A 525 6.09 -34.19 25.50
C ASP A 525 6.93 -35.46 25.47
N GLY A 526 8.19 -35.39 25.90
CA GLY A 526 9.09 -36.53 25.95
C GLY A 526 10.37 -36.26 26.75
N VAL A 527 11.15 -37.31 26.93
CA VAL A 527 12.42 -37.26 27.63
C VAL A 527 13.49 -37.98 26.83
N VAL A 528 14.71 -37.44 26.83
CA VAL A 528 15.85 -37.90 26.03
C VAL A 528 17.08 -38.02 26.91
N ASN A 529 17.77 -39.14 26.87
CA ASN A 529 19.01 -39.37 27.59
C ASN A 529 20.06 -40.10 26.72
N MET A 530 21.22 -40.40 27.27
CA MET A 530 22.30 -41.07 26.54
C MET A 530 21.91 -42.44 25.97
N ALA A 531 20.90 -43.11 26.57
CA ALA A 531 20.44 -44.41 26.09
C ALA A 531 19.57 -44.33 24.84
N THR A 532 18.95 -43.16 24.57
CA THR A 532 18.10 -42.92 23.40
C THR A 532 18.81 -42.13 22.31
N ILE A 533 19.93 -41.49 22.63
CA ILE A 533 20.78 -40.76 21.67
C ILE A 533 21.73 -41.76 21.00
N LYS A 534 21.81 -41.73 19.65
CA LYS A 534 22.78 -42.52 18.92
C LYS A 534 24.20 -42.08 19.27
N LYS A 535 25.08 -43.10 19.51
CA LYS A 535 26.45 -42.86 19.95
C LYS A 535 27.21 -41.92 19.01
N SER A 536 27.88 -40.92 19.55
CA SER A 536 28.72 -39.93 18.85
C SER A 536 27.95 -38.93 17.96
N THR A 537 26.65 -38.80 18.11
CA THR A 537 25.86 -37.85 17.35
C THR A 537 25.46 -36.60 18.12
N PHE A 538 25.61 -36.62 19.45
CA PHE A 538 25.29 -35.47 20.29
C PHE A 538 26.29 -34.33 20.10
N GLN A 539 25.80 -33.17 19.71
CA GLN A 539 26.58 -31.96 19.49
C GLN A 539 25.91 -30.78 20.16
N VAL A 540 26.70 -29.90 20.74
CA VAL A 540 26.24 -28.59 21.23
C VAL A 540 27.10 -27.52 20.58
N SER A 541 26.50 -26.67 19.81
CA SER A 541 27.16 -25.49 19.26
C SER A 541 26.65 -24.23 19.94
N TYR A 542 27.55 -23.28 20.13
CA TYR A 542 27.23 -22.00 20.73
C TYR A 542 27.32 -20.95 19.63
N GLU A 543 26.19 -20.31 19.32
CA GLU A 543 26.17 -19.16 18.44
C GLU A 543 26.38 -17.89 19.28
N LEU A 544 27.39 -17.10 18.93
CA LEU A 544 27.49 -15.75 19.48
C LEU A 544 26.30 -14.95 18.95
N ALA A 545 25.42 -14.57 19.86
CA ALA A 545 24.32 -13.70 19.54
C ALA A 545 24.86 -12.47 18.78
N SER A 546 24.44 -12.29 17.55
CA SER A 546 24.65 -11.04 16.83
C SER A 546 24.04 -9.94 17.70
N ALA A 547 24.87 -8.98 18.13
CA ALA A 547 24.49 -7.97 19.10
C ALA A 547 23.52 -6.96 18.50
N ALA A 548 22.27 -7.36 18.29
CA ALA A 548 21.18 -6.43 18.03
C ALA A 548 20.90 -5.66 19.33
N ASP A 549 20.91 -4.34 19.27
CA ASP A 549 20.57 -3.50 20.43
C ASP A 549 19.06 -3.56 20.75
N GLY A 550 18.26 -4.05 19.83
CA GLY A 550 16.82 -4.20 19.95
C GLY A 550 16.12 -4.47 18.62
N ILE A 551 14.81 -4.52 18.65
CA ILE A 551 13.93 -4.69 17.49
C ILE A 551 13.02 -3.49 17.35
N VAL A 552 12.92 -2.97 16.13
CA VAL A 552 11.85 -2.09 15.67
C VAL A 552 10.83 -2.95 14.95
N TYR A 553 9.65 -3.10 15.53
CA TYR A 553 8.61 -3.94 14.97
C TYR A 553 7.48 -3.08 14.43
N THR A 554 7.27 -3.12 13.11
CA THR A 554 6.21 -2.38 12.42
C THR A 554 4.98 -3.26 12.29
N TYR A 555 3.82 -2.73 12.61
CA TYR A 555 2.54 -3.42 12.55
C TYR A 555 1.45 -2.47 12.03
N LEU A 556 0.31 -2.98 11.63
CA LEU A 556 -0.85 -2.17 11.27
C LEU A 556 -1.67 -1.85 12.53
N ASN A 557 -1.75 -0.60 12.93
CA ASN A 557 -2.52 -0.20 14.10
C ASN A 557 -4.02 -0.23 13.77
N ARG A 558 -4.80 -1.09 14.45
CA ARG A 558 -6.23 -1.26 14.15
C ARG A 558 -7.12 -0.07 14.60
N GLU A 559 -6.60 0.87 15.37
CA GLU A 559 -7.33 2.07 15.78
C GLU A 559 -7.26 3.15 14.71
N THR A 560 -6.09 3.31 14.10
CA THR A 560 -5.83 4.32 13.06
C THR A 560 -5.85 3.76 11.65
N TRP A 561 -5.67 2.44 11.50
CA TRP A 561 -5.48 1.73 10.24
C TRP A 561 -4.25 2.23 9.45
N GLU A 562 -3.26 2.72 10.18
CA GLU A 562 -1.97 3.13 9.65
C GLU A 562 -0.86 2.23 10.17
N GLN A 563 0.26 2.20 9.45
CA GLN A 563 1.44 1.50 9.94
C GLN A 563 2.02 2.25 11.13
N ASP A 564 2.23 1.54 12.21
CA ASP A 564 2.83 2.03 13.43
C ASP A 564 4.02 1.14 13.82
N SER A 565 4.87 1.60 14.70
CA SER A 565 6.05 0.84 15.13
C SER A 565 6.19 0.86 16.65
N ILE A 566 6.79 -0.19 17.17
CA ILE A 566 7.21 -0.27 18.57
C ILE A 566 8.72 -0.55 18.65
N TYR A 567 9.32 -0.10 19.74
CA TYR A 567 10.72 -0.35 20.08
C TYR A 567 10.80 -1.36 21.22
N VAL A 568 11.56 -2.44 20.99
CA VAL A 568 11.89 -3.42 22.04
C VAL A 568 13.39 -3.44 22.19
N TYR A 569 13.88 -3.05 23.37
CA TYR A 569 15.30 -2.97 23.67
C TYR A 569 15.83 -4.32 24.18
N ALA A 570 17.08 -4.63 23.86
CA ALA A 570 17.79 -5.71 24.51
C ALA A 570 18.03 -5.35 26.01
N PRO A 571 18.07 -6.34 26.91
CA PRO A 571 18.29 -6.10 28.32
C PRO A 571 19.51 -5.20 28.61
N GLY A 572 19.32 -4.17 29.42
CA GLY A 572 20.36 -3.20 29.76
C GLY A 572 20.68 -2.14 28.68
N LYS A 573 19.95 -2.14 27.56
CA LYS A 573 20.06 -1.09 26.54
C LYS A 573 18.94 -0.08 26.69
N THR A 574 19.27 1.20 26.42
CA THR A 574 18.32 2.32 26.43
C THR A 574 18.32 3.07 25.10
N THR A 575 19.18 2.68 24.16
CA THR A 575 19.29 3.28 22.83
C THR A 575 19.57 2.18 21.82
N MET A 576 19.03 2.32 20.60
CA MET A 576 19.24 1.40 19.49
C MET A 576 20.16 2.04 18.46
N LEU A 577 21.40 1.56 18.37
CA LEU A 577 22.34 1.96 17.32
C LEU A 577 22.30 1.00 16.13
N ASN A 578 21.95 -0.27 16.40
CA ASN A 578 21.87 -1.33 15.39
C ASN A 578 20.59 -2.17 15.59
N PRO A 579 19.39 -1.61 15.34
CA PRO A 579 18.14 -2.35 15.51
C PRO A 579 17.89 -3.32 14.36
N VAL A 580 17.30 -4.46 14.67
CA VAL A 580 16.65 -5.32 13.67
C VAL A 580 15.26 -4.75 13.39
N ARG A 581 14.90 -4.62 12.11
CA ARG A 581 13.57 -4.15 11.69
C ARG A 581 12.73 -5.32 11.22
N LEU A 582 11.58 -5.51 11.82
CA LEU A 582 10.62 -6.55 11.46
C LEU A 582 9.26 -5.92 11.16
N THR A 583 8.54 -6.52 10.22
CA THR A 583 7.16 -6.14 9.92
C THR A 583 6.24 -7.33 10.22
N GLY A 584 5.20 -7.11 11.00
CA GLY A 584 4.23 -8.12 11.38
C GLY A 584 3.06 -8.18 10.40
N GLU A 585 3.05 -9.16 9.51
CA GLU A 585 1.88 -9.42 8.66
C GLU A 585 0.73 -9.96 9.53
N GLY A 586 -0.41 -9.27 9.52
CA GLY A 586 -1.60 -9.68 10.26
C GLY A 586 -1.59 -9.32 11.75
N VAL A 587 -0.53 -8.71 12.26
CA VAL A 587 -0.47 -8.17 13.63
C VAL A 587 -1.07 -6.77 13.65
N THR A 588 -2.08 -6.54 14.51
CA THR A 588 -2.87 -5.30 14.49
C THR A 588 -2.96 -4.58 15.84
N THR A 589 -2.20 -5.02 16.84
CA THR A 589 -2.13 -4.34 18.15
C THR A 589 -0.70 -4.23 18.66
N ALA A 590 -0.39 -3.13 19.36
CA ALA A 590 0.94 -2.89 19.93
C ALA A 590 1.36 -3.97 20.93
N ALA A 591 0.44 -4.44 21.76
CA ALA A 591 0.71 -5.49 22.75
C ALA A 591 1.12 -6.82 22.07
N HIS A 592 0.40 -7.22 21.02
CA HIS A 592 0.74 -8.42 20.24
C HIS A 592 2.08 -8.23 19.50
N ALA A 593 2.27 -7.07 18.85
CA ALA A 593 3.55 -6.72 18.22
C ALA A 593 4.72 -6.81 19.19
N ALA A 594 4.53 -6.38 20.44
CA ALA A 594 5.54 -6.46 21.50
C ALA A 594 5.89 -7.90 21.89
N VAL A 595 4.91 -8.79 22.00
CA VAL A 595 5.15 -10.23 22.23
C VAL A 595 5.96 -10.82 21.08
N MET A 596 5.58 -10.53 19.83
CA MET A 596 6.30 -11.01 18.63
C MET A 596 7.74 -10.50 18.59
N ALA A 597 7.94 -9.20 18.84
CA ALA A 597 9.26 -8.61 18.83
C ALA A 597 10.17 -9.18 19.94
N ARG A 598 9.64 -9.32 21.17
CA ARG A 598 10.38 -9.91 22.28
C ARG A 598 10.66 -11.39 22.07
N TYR A 599 9.75 -12.14 21.46
CA TYR A 599 9.98 -13.54 21.10
C TYR A 599 11.19 -13.67 20.16
N HIS A 600 11.25 -12.89 19.10
CA HIS A 600 12.37 -12.92 18.17
C HIS A 600 13.68 -12.43 18.79
N LEU A 601 13.65 -11.37 19.59
CA LEU A 601 14.83 -10.88 20.28
C LEU A 601 15.29 -11.86 21.38
N GLY A 602 14.33 -12.42 22.11
CA GLY A 602 14.59 -13.42 23.15
C GLY A 602 15.26 -14.68 22.62
N GLN A 603 14.89 -15.13 21.41
CA GLN A 603 15.56 -16.27 20.78
C GLN A 603 17.08 -16.02 20.64
N SER A 604 17.50 -14.84 20.21
CA SER A 604 18.91 -14.50 20.08
C SER A 604 19.62 -14.34 21.44
N LEU A 605 18.89 -13.96 22.49
CA LEU A 605 19.45 -13.70 23.82
C LEU A 605 19.55 -14.95 24.68
N TYR A 606 18.56 -15.84 24.61
CA TYR A 606 18.41 -16.97 25.53
C TYR A 606 18.54 -18.34 24.84
N GLN A 607 18.32 -18.44 23.53
CA GLN A 607 18.39 -19.67 22.74
C GLN A 607 19.68 -19.78 21.91
N PHE A 608 20.81 -19.30 22.44
CA PHE A 608 22.10 -19.24 21.73
C PHE A 608 22.85 -20.60 21.67
N LYS A 609 22.25 -21.66 22.18
CA LYS A 609 22.77 -23.02 22.08
C LYS A 609 21.95 -23.78 21.05
N ASP A 610 22.59 -24.29 20.03
CA ASP A 610 22.01 -25.28 19.12
C ASP A 610 22.49 -26.67 19.54
N ILE A 611 21.55 -27.51 19.90
CA ILE A 611 21.80 -28.85 20.36
C ILE A 611 21.27 -29.83 19.33
N GLN A 612 22.14 -30.67 18.78
CA GLN A 612 21.74 -31.64 17.76
C GLN A 612 22.10 -33.05 18.22
N TYR A 613 21.23 -34.01 17.91
CA TYR A 613 21.45 -35.41 18.15
C TYR A 613 20.66 -36.25 17.15
N GLU A 614 21.09 -37.50 16.99
CA GLU A 614 20.30 -38.49 16.27
C GLU A 614 19.67 -39.49 17.26
N THR A 615 18.44 -39.86 16.97
CA THR A 615 17.70 -40.85 17.73
C THR A 615 17.14 -41.91 16.78
N ASP A 616 16.77 -43.07 17.33
CA ASP A 616 16.11 -44.10 16.57
C ASP A 616 14.59 -43.80 16.45
N LEU A 617 13.71 -44.69 16.79
CA LEU A 617 12.25 -44.49 16.65
C LEU A 617 11.65 -43.59 17.75
N GLU A 618 12.42 -43.20 18.73
CA GLU A 618 12.00 -42.29 19.83
C GLU A 618 11.41 -40.95 19.33
N HIS A 619 11.85 -40.50 18.18
CA HIS A 619 11.32 -39.26 17.57
C HIS A 619 9.83 -39.33 17.23
N LEU A 620 9.21 -40.51 17.27
CA LEU A 620 7.77 -40.66 17.03
C LEU A 620 6.91 -40.14 18.18
N ASP A 621 7.49 -40.01 19.40
CA ASP A 621 6.80 -39.51 20.59
C ASP A 621 6.69 -37.97 20.62
N TYR A 622 7.45 -37.23 19.79
CA TYR A 622 7.46 -35.78 19.79
C TYR A 622 7.60 -35.20 18.40
N GLN A 623 7.29 -33.94 18.27
CA GLN A 623 7.25 -33.24 17.01
C GLN A 623 7.93 -31.86 17.12
N ARG A 624 8.00 -31.13 16.06
CA ARG A 624 8.47 -29.74 16.09
C ARG A 624 7.69 -28.92 17.13
N MET A 625 8.38 -28.06 17.88
CA MET A 625 7.90 -27.25 18.99
C MET A 625 7.57 -28.04 20.28
N SER A 626 7.65 -29.36 20.31
CA SER A 626 7.56 -30.15 21.52
C SER A 626 8.63 -29.75 22.54
N VAL A 627 8.25 -29.78 23.80
CA VAL A 627 9.15 -29.52 24.93
C VAL A 627 9.65 -30.83 25.48
N LEU A 628 10.97 -30.98 25.52
CA LEU A 628 11.64 -32.20 25.99
C LEU A 628 12.50 -31.92 27.25
N ALA A 629 12.74 -32.94 28.05
CA ALA A 629 13.82 -32.94 29.03
C ALA A 629 14.97 -33.78 28.48
N ILE A 630 16.16 -33.17 28.34
CA ILE A 630 17.36 -33.84 27.86
C ILE A 630 18.41 -33.97 28.98
N SER A 631 18.99 -35.13 29.11
CA SER A 631 20.12 -35.36 30.01
C SER A 631 21.29 -35.97 29.26
N HIS A 632 22.49 -35.43 29.48
CA HIS A 632 23.70 -35.94 28.91
C HIS A 632 24.89 -35.65 29.83
N ASP A 633 25.78 -36.66 30.02
CA ASP A 633 26.93 -36.58 30.93
C ASP A 633 27.95 -35.53 30.50
N MET A 634 28.15 -35.37 29.18
CA MET A 634 29.10 -34.41 28.63
C MET A 634 28.77 -32.95 29.03
N THR A 635 27.50 -32.62 29.11
CA THR A 635 27.01 -31.27 29.46
C THR A 635 26.70 -31.10 30.92
N GLN A 636 26.64 -32.23 31.68
CA GLN A 636 26.22 -32.27 33.07
C GLN A 636 24.81 -31.69 33.32
N TRP A 637 23.91 -31.87 32.35
CA TRP A 637 22.50 -31.46 32.45
C TRP A 637 21.63 -32.52 33.13
N GLY A 638 22.13 -33.16 34.13
CA GLY A 638 21.56 -34.34 34.74
C GLY A 638 22.28 -35.62 34.28
N PHE A 639 21.88 -36.74 34.83
CA PHE A 639 22.43 -38.04 34.51
C PHE A 639 21.31 -38.96 34.04
N GLY A 640 21.60 -39.95 33.24
CA GLY A 640 20.56 -40.82 32.72
C GLY A 640 21.11 -42.06 32.06
N GLY A 641 20.27 -43.07 31.95
CA GLY A 641 20.63 -44.37 31.39
C GLY A 641 19.45 -45.33 31.35
N ARG A 642 19.73 -46.64 31.35
CA ARG A 642 18.75 -47.71 31.44
C ARG A 642 18.78 -48.39 32.81
N LEU A 643 17.60 -48.73 33.32
CA LEU A 643 17.49 -49.41 34.59
C LEU A 643 17.98 -50.86 34.45
N VAL A 644 18.80 -51.33 35.39
CA VAL A 644 19.28 -52.70 35.38
C VAL A 644 18.31 -53.62 36.15
N ALA A 645 17.83 -53.13 37.30
CA ALA A 645 16.84 -53.86 38.10
C ALA A 645 16.08 -52.91 39.05
N ALA A 646 14.89 -53.28 39.44
CA ALA A 646 14.14 -52.65 40.51
C ALA A 646 13.68 -53.74 41.46
N THR A 647 13.77 -53.52 42.76
CA THR A 647 13.33 -54.44 43.80
C THR A 647 12.54 -53.67 44.85
N GLN A 648 11.47 -54.26 45.35
CA GLN A 648 10.69 -53.75 46.48
C GLN A 648 10.81 -54.66 47.69
N ASP A 649 11.08 -54.10 48.86
CA ASP A 649 11.16 -54.81 50.09
C ASP A 649 9.77 -55.05 50.76
N GLU A 650 9.74 -55.83 51.87
CA GLU A 650 8.50 -56.12 52.62
C GLU A 650 7.83 -54.82 53.18
N GLN A 651 8.55 -53.71 53.29
CA GLN A 651 8.09 -52.43 53.78
C GLN A 651 7.58 -51.53 52.64
N GLY A 652 7.67 -51.96 51.37
CA GLY A 652 7.22 -51.19 50.16
C GLY A 652 8.29 -50.23 49.68
N VAL A 653 9.51 -50.28 50.20
CA VAL A 653 10.61 -49.38 49.75
C VAL A 653 11.24 -49.95 48.49
N VAL A 654 11.30 -49.12 47.43
CA VAL A 654 11.87 -49.49 46.12
C VAL A 654 13.37 -49.15 46.09
N THR A 655 14.18 -50.10 45.67
CA THR A 655 15.61 -49.94 45.38
C THR A 655 15.85 -50.19 43.90
N LEU A 656 16.47 -49.22 43.24
CA LEU A 656 16.78 -49.17 41.78
C LEU A 656 18.24 -49.47 41.56
N GLN A 657 18.59 -50.37 40.64
CA GLN A 657 19.97 -50.63 40.20
C GLN A 657 20.15 -49.98 38.83
N LEU A 658 21.14 -49.10 38.74
CA LEU A 658 21.42 -48.26 37.52
C LEU A 658 22.56 -48.87 36.72
N ASP A 659 22.60 -48.58 35.41
CA ASP A 659 23.68 -48.96 34.50
C ASP A 659 24.91 -48.03 34.59
N SER A 660 24.72 -46.82 35.15
CA SER A 660 25.75 -45.81 35.27
C SER A 660 25.74 -45.17 36.66
N PRO A 661 26.92 -44.77 37.21
CA PRO A 661 27.03 -44.17 38.53
C PRO A 661 26.45 -42.74 38.57
N VAL A 662 25.89 -42.38 39.74
CA VAL A 662 25.38 -41.01 39.99
C VAL A 662 26.23 -40.28 41.03
N PRO A 663 26.32 -38.94 40.99
CA PRO A 663 27.01 -38.13 41.97
C PRO A 663 26.20 -38.02 43.29
N ASP A 664 26.89 -37.70 44.39
CA ASP A 664 26.28 -37.43 45.70
C ASP A 664 25.98 -35.96 45.95
N GLU A 665 26.54 -35.09 45.12
CA GLU A 665 26.36 -33.63 45.17
C GLU A 665 25.90 -33.08 43.83
N SER A 666 25.21 -31.93 43.88
CA SER A 666 24.88 -31.18 42.67
C SER A 666 26.14 -30.74 41.93
N VAL A 667 26.21 -31.01 40.65
CA VAL A 667 27.31 -30.58 39.79
C VAL A 667 27.40 -29.02 39.70
N HIS A 668 26.34 -28.34 40.08
CA HIS A 668 26.26 -26.87 40.11
C HIS A 668 26.50 -26.25 41.49
N GLY A 669 27.04 -27.01 42.45
CA GLY A 669 27.48 -26.48 43.73
C GLY A 669 26.37 -26.21 44.76
N VAL A 670 25.16 -26.69 44.54
CA VAL A 670 24.05 -26.54 45.50
C VAL A 670 24.08 -27.69 46.49
N GLY A 671 24.97 -27.64 47.46
CA GLY A 671 25.28 -28.72 48.41
C GLY A 671 24.17 -29.22 49.33
N ALA A 672 22.97 -28.59 49.31
CA ALA A 672 21.83 -29.00 50.15
C ALA A 672 20.59 -29.45 49.33
N ALA A 673 20.68 -29.44 48.02
CA ALA A 673 19.52 -29.77 47.17
C ALA A 673 19.12 -31.25 47.31
N GLU A 674 17.81 -31.50 47.30
CA GLU A 674 17.27 -32.87 47.36
C GLU A 674 17.46 -33.53 45.99
N PRO A 675 17.94 -34.83 45.97
CA PRO A 675 18.06 -35.54 44.70
C PRO A 675 16.72 -36.16 44.28
N PHE A 676 16.48 -36.14 42.93
CA PHE A 676 15.31 -36.71 42.30
C PHE A 676 15.72 -37.72 41.23
N ILE A 677 14.87 -38.68 40.97
CA ILE A 677 14.96 -39.59 39.84
C ILE A 677 13.62 -39.61 39.08
N GLY A 678 13.69 -39.41 37.78
CA GLY A 678 12.57 -39.63 36.87
C GLY A 678 12.71 -41.01 36.23
N LEU A 679 11.64 -41.78 36.18
CA LEU A 679 11.58 -43.08 35.52
C LEU A 679 10.58 -43.04 34.39
N ARG A 680 11.05 -43.15 33.14
CA ARG A 680 10.19 -43.34 31.98
C ARG A 680 9.90 -44.82 31.82
N ILE A 681 8.70 -45.19 32.21
CA ILE A 681 8.19 -46.58 32.16
C ILE A 681 7.73 -46.86 30.73
N PRO A 682 7.87 -48.09 30.20
CA PRO A 682 7.36 -48.42 28.87
C PRO A 682 5.89 -48.04 28.68
N GLY A 683 5.60 -47.39 27.55
CA GLY A 683 4.29 -46.86 27.21
C GLY A 683 4.00 -45.43 27.70
N GLU A 684 4.89 -44.83 28.47
CA GLU A 684 4.78 -43.45 28.92
C GLU A 684 5.82 -42.57 28.18
N PRO A 685 5.41 -41.45 27.55
CA PRO A 685 6.34 -40.54 26.82
C PRO A 685 7.19 -39.71 27.79
N VAL A 686 6.73 -39.50 29.04
CA VAL A 686 7.36 -38.66 30.07
C VAL A 686 7.66 -39.51 31.31
N TYR A 687 8.64 -39.13 32.11
CA TYR A 687 9.00 -39.81 33.32
C TYR A 687 8.06 -39.47 34.50
N ARG A 688 7.94 -40.42 35.44
CA ARG A 688 7.41 -40.18 36.79
C ARG A 688 8.57 -39.82 37.71
N VAL A 689 8.45 -38.77 38.49
CA VAL A 689 9.54 -38.27 39.36
C VAL A 689 9.37 -38.75 40.79
N PHE A 690 10.47 -39.22 41.37
CA PHE A 690 10.56 -39.70 42.76
C PHE A 690 11.70 -38.98 43.46
N ARG A 691 11.55 -38.68 44.76
CA ARG A 691 12.63 -38.27 45.61
C ARG A 691 13.45 -39.51 45.98
N VAL A 692 14.77 -39.36 46.06
CA VAL A 692 15.64 -40.47 46.43
C VAL A 692 16.42 -40.15 47.69
N VAL A 693 16.82 -41.20 48.39
CA VAL A 693 17.78 -41.09 49.49
C VAL A 693 19.09 -40.60 48.85
N ARG A 694 19.74 -39.61 49.47
CA ARG A 694 21.00 -39.06 48.93
C ARG A 694 22.02 -40.20 48.78
N PRO A 695 22.51 -40.48 47.59
CA PRO A 695 23.47 -41.52 47.32
C PRO A 695 24.88 -41.13 47.80
N THR A 696 25.77 -42.09 47.91
CA THR A 696 27.22 -41.85 47.97
C THR A 696 27.76 -41.62 46.56
N ALA A 697 28.85 -40.86 46.42
CA ALA A 697 29.47 -40.58 45.09
C ALA A 697 29.77 -41.89 44.35
N GLY A 698 29.37 -41.99 43.10
CA GLY A 698 29.53 -43.17 42.27
C GLY A 698 28.57 -44.34 42.59
N ALA A 699 27.51 -44.11 43.31
CA ALA A 699 26.49 -45.10 43.58
C ALA A 699 25.83 -45.60 42.27
N LEU A 700 25.68 -46.93 42.20
CA LEU A 700 24.91 -47.64 41.16
C LEU A 700 23.55 -48.10 41.67
N THR A 701 23.25 -47.84 42.91
CA THR A 701 21.99 -48.22 43.58
C THR A 701 21.37 -46.99 44.24
N LEU A 702 20.11 -46.81 44.04
CA LEU A 702 19.30 -45.71 44.61
C LEU A 702 18.09 -46.28 45.34
N GLN A 703 17.77 -45.67 46.48
CA GLN A 703 16.56 -46.02 47.26
C GLN A 703 15.56 -44.86 47.11
N LEU A 704 14.31 -45.19 46.74
CA LEU A 704 13.25 -44.18 46.64
C LEU A 704 12.79 -43.77 48.04
N LYS A 705 12.51 -42.49 48.25
CA LYS A 705 11.82 -41.94 49.40
C LYS A 705 10.31 -42.00 49.27
N ASP A 706 9.84 -41.95 48.06
CA ASP A 706 8.41 -41.93 47.72
C ASP A 706 7.93 -43.36 47.42
N SER A 707 6.69 -43.67 47.79
CA SER A 707 6.07 -44.95 47.49
C SER A 707 5.86 -45.19 46.02
N TRP A 708 6.00 -46.47 45.58
CA TRP A 708 5.71 -46.82 44.17
C TRP A 708 4.21 -46.65 43.87
N PRO A 709 3.84 -46.09 42.70
CA PRO A 709 2.45 -45.90 42.31
C PRO A 709 1.72 -47.24 42.11
N ALA A 710 0.50 -47.36 42.63
CA ALA A 710 -0.29 -48.58 42.53
C ALA A 710 -0.78 -48.87 41.08
N ASP A 711 -0.73 -47.88 40.19
CA ASP A 711 -1.14 -47.97 38.78
C ASP A 711 0.00 -48.36 37.83
N ALA A 712 1.23 -48.52 38.34
CA ALA A 712 2.39 -48.86 37.53
C ALA A 712 3.03 -50.17 37.97
N LEU A 713 3.35 -51.05 37.04
CA LEU A 713 4.12 -52.26 37.31
C LEU A 713 5.56 -51.89 37.69
N LEU A 714 6.15 -52.60 38.65
CA LEU A 714 7.55 -52.39 38.96
C LEU A 714 8.43 -52.86 37.77
N PRO A 715 9.41 -52.09 37.28
CA PRO A 715 10.27 -52.51 36.18
C PRO A 715 11.00 -53.84 36.52
N GLY A 716 10.84 -54.80 35.65
CA GLY A 716 11.37 -56.17 35.86
C GLY A 716 10.34 -57.17 36.38
N ASP A 717 9.14 -56.72 36.72
CA ASP A 717 8.03 -57.62 37.10
C ASP A 717 7.28 -58.11 35.82
N GLY A 718 7.52 -59.42 35.52
CA GLY A 718 6.91 -60.06 34.34
C GLY A 718 7.83 -60.10 33.11
N GLU A 719 7.49 -61.04 32.20
CA GLU A 719 8.29 -61.26 31.01
C GLU A 719 8.14 -60.09 29.97
N ASP A 720 7.01 -59.36 30.00
CA ASP A 720 6.70 -58.26 29.11
C ASP A 720 7.12 -56.88 29.64
N ASN A 721 7.77 -56.79 30.79
CA ASN A 721 8.21 -55.56 31.44
C ASN A 721 9.67 -55.65 31.92
N PRO A 722 10.64 -55.88 31.04
CA PRO A 722 12.02 -56.00 31.42
C PRO A 722 12.54 -54.64 31.96
N ALA A 723 13.33 -54.66 33.05
CA ALA A 723 13.81 -53.45 33.71
C ALA A 723 14.58 -52.51 32.76
N HIS A 724 15.33 -53.07 31.81
CA HIS A 724 16.14 -52.29 30.88
C HIS A 724 15.34 -51.48 29.83
N ASP A 725 14.04 -51.70 29.71
CA ASP A 725 13.15 -50.88 28.88
C ASP A 725 12.76 -49.55 29.55
N THR A 726 12.95 -49.49 30.89
CA THR A 726 12.77 -48.28 31.68
C THR A 726 14.01 -47.39 31.60
N LEU A 727 13.82 -46.15 31.19
CA LEU A 727 14.85 -45.10 31.22
C LEU A 727 14.82 -44.37 32.56
N TRP A 728 15.99 -44.02 33.06
CA TRP A 728 16.11 -43.22 34.27
C TRP A 728 16.84 -41.90 34.00
N PHE A 729 16.44 -40.83 34.78
CA PHE A 729 16.96 -39.49 34.76
C PHE A 729 17.23 -39.05 36.19
N TYR A 730 18.42 -38.63 36.54
CA TYR A 730 18.79 -38.23 37.89
C TYR A 730 19.30 -36.79 37.91
N ASP A 731 18.80 -35.96 38.82
CA ASP A 731 19.22 -34.59 39.03
C ASP A 731 18.87 -34.08 40.43
N PHE A 732 19.39 -32.92 40.81
CA PHE A 732 19.09 -32.22 42.08
C PHE A 732 17.98 -31.18 41.92
N LYS A 733 17.04 -31.41 41.05
CA LYS A 733 15.84 -30.59 40.81
C LYS A 733 14.64 -31.47 40.49
N PRO A 734 13.39 -30.98 40.80
CA PRO A 734 12.18 -31.78 40.61
C PRO A 734 11.90 -32.19 39.15
N THR A 735 12.54 -31.54 38.20
CA THR A 735 12.46 -31.89 36.77
C THR A 735 13.86 -32.23 36.29
N PRO A 736 14.29 -33.52 36.41
CA PRO A 736 15.63 -33.96 36.02
C PRO A 736 15.89 -33.64 34.52
N GLY A 737 17.13 -33.21 34.22
CA GLY A 737 17.56 -32.86 32.88
C GLY A 737 17.39 -31.35 32.51
N ALA A 738 17.86 -30.96 31.33
CA ALA A 738 17.66 -29.62 30.76
C ALA A 738 16.39 -29.59 29.96
N ARG A 739 15.61 -28.55 30.17
CA ARG A 739 14.41 -28.31 29.40
C ARG A 739 14.78 -27.70 28.04
N VAL A 740 14.32 -28.28 26.94
CA VAL A 740 14.65 -27.90 25.59
C VAL A 740 13.40 -27.94 24.70
N ARG A 741 13.37 -27.17 23.65
CA ARG A 741 12.31 -27.16 22.64
C ARG A 741 12.83 -27.67 21.29
N VAL A 742 12.06 -28.53 20.63
CA VAL A 742 12.39 -29.05 19.30
C VAL A 742 12.26 -27.94 18.26
N ALA A 743 13.40 -27.53 17.74
CA ALA A 743 13.46 -26.50 16.67
C ALA A 743 13.23 -27.11 15.27
N GLY A 744 13.80 -28.29 15.03
CA GLY A 744 13.69 -29.00 13.78
C GLY A 744 13.92 -30.48 13.90
N MET A 745 13.40 -31.23 12.95
CA MET A 745 13.55 -32.68 12.88
C MET A 745 13.64 -33.11 11.40
N GLN A 746 14.65 -33.95 11.13
CA GLN A 746 14.84 -34.52 9.77
C GLN A 746 14.83 -36.05 9.87
N MET A 747 13.84 -36.65 9.22
CA MET A 747 13.72 -38.10 9.13
C MET A 747 14.85 -38.69 8.26
N GLN A 748 15.46 -39.79 8.74
CA GLN A 748 16.48 -40.53 8.00
C GLN A 748 15.84 -41.60 7.11
N ALA A 749 16.41 -41.83 5.95
CA ALA A 749 15.92 -42.86 5.02
C ALA A 749 16.01 -44.27 5.61
N GLY A 750 15.10 -45.15 5.20
CA GLY A 750 15.11 -46.58 5.58
C GLY A 750 14.77 -46.87 7.03
N LEU A 751 13.93 -46.06 7.66
CA LEU A 751 13.59 -46.15 9.09
C LEU A 751 14.82 -45.96 10.01
N GLY A 752 15.82 -45.21 9.54
CA GLY A 752 17.05 -44.94 10.27
C GLY A 752 16.90 -44.01 11.48
N GLY A 753 15.67 -43.66 11.86
CA GLY A 753 15.40 -42.68 12.92
C GLY A 753 15.35 -41.23 12.43
N ALA A 754 15.73 -40.30 13.28
CA ALA A 754 15.73 -38.85 12.92
C ALA A 754 16.95 -38.13 13.51
N GLN A 755 17.38 -37.07 12.80
CA GLN A 755 18.21 -36.04 13.36
C GLN A 755 17.32 -34.96 13.96
N VAL A 756 17.56 -34.60 15.20
CA VAL A 756 16.76 -33.67 15.99
C VAL A 756 17.63 -32.50 16.41
N ALA A 757 17.14 -31.30 16.15
CA ALA A 757 17.73 -30.04 16.61
C ALA A 757 16.83 -29.44 17.68
N VAL A 758 17.40 -29.09 18.83
CA VAL A 758 16.69 -28.49 19.95
C VAL A 758 17.39 -27.26 20.47
N VAL A 759 16.63 -26.34 21.02
CA VAL A 759 17.11 -25.11 21.66
C VAL A 759 16.75 -25.07 23.12
N PRO A 760 17.50 -24.36 23.98
CA PRO A 760 17.14 -24.21 25.38
C PRO A 760 15.74 -23.60 25.56
N GLU A 761 15.03 -24.14 26.55
CA GLU A 761 13.74 -23.62 27.02
C GLU A 761 13.94 -23.18 28.47
N SER A 762 13.95 -21.86 28.71
CA SER A 762 14.17 -21.31 30.05
C SER A 762 13.05 -20.38 30.50
N ASP A 763 12.85 -20.33 31.82
CA ASP A 763 11.86 -19.42 32.41
C ASP A 763 12.22 -17.94 32.14
N GLU A 764 13.53 -17.61 32.10
CA GLU A 764 13.99 -16.25 31.78
C GLU A 764 13.65 -15.81 30.35
N PHE A 765 13.64 -16.77 29.40
CA PHE A 765 13.20 -16.48 28.03
C PHE A 765 11.72 -16.08 28.01
N TRP A 766 10.87 -16.87 28.66
CA TRP A 766 9.44 -16.60 28.67
C TRP A 766 9.08 -15.39 29.53
N ASP A 767 9.77 -15.16 30.65
CA ASP A 767 9.60 -13.94 31.44
C ASP A 767 9.92 -12.70 30.61
N TYR A 768 11.01 -12.73 29.84
CA TYR A 768 11.33 -11.65 28.92
C TYR A 768 10.26 -11.48 27.82
N VAL A 769 9.79 -12.57 27.22
CA VAL A 769 8.79 -12.52 26.13
C VAL A 769 7.45 -11.95 26.61
N LEU A 770 6.97 -12.40 27.75
CA LEU A 770 5.62 -12.09 28.25
C LEU A 770 5.58 -10.81 29.10
N ASN A 771 6.56 -10.59 29.95
CA ASN A 771 6.58 -9.52 30.95
C ASN A 771 7.54 -8.37 30.61
N GLY A 772 8.30 -8.46 29.50
CA GLY A 772 9.21 -7.42 29.08
C GLY A 772 8.47 -6.14 28.65
N THR A 773 9.19 -5.02 28.65
CA THR A 773 8.67 -3.72 28.26
C THR A 773 8.80 -3.46 26.76
N TYR A 774 8.04 -2.54 26.25
CA TYR A 774 8.20 -1.94 24.91
C TYR A 774 7.89 -0.45 24.96
N GLU A 775 8.40 0.28 24.01
CA GLU A 775 8.07 1.69 23.83
C GLU A 775 7.34 1.85 22.50
N PRO A 776 6.15 2.47 22.46
CA PRO A 776 5.56 2.85 21.20
C PRO A 776 6.50 3.84 20.50
N ALA A 777 6.59 3.75 19.17
CA ALA A 777 7.24 4.80 18.40
C ALA A 777 6.37 6.04 18.55
N GLY A 778 6.70 6.85 19.55
CA GLY A 778 5.98 8.10 19.79
C GLY A 778 6.10 9.00 18.59
N SER A 779 5.08 9.77 18.31
CA SER A 779 5.22 10.94 17.47
C SER A 779 6.13 11.92 18.20
N ASP A 780 7.34 12.10 17.66
CA ASP A 780 8.28 13.11 18.19
C ASP A 780 7.87 14.54 17.79
N SER A 781 6.68 14.69 17.25
CA SER A 781 6.07 15.97 16.87
C SER A 781 5.12 16.45 17.97
N GLU A 782 5.21 17.73 18.31
CA GLU A 782 4.27 18.40 19.22
C GLU A 782 2.93 18.75 18.55
N LEU A 783 2.77 18.45 17.24
CA LEU A 783 1.57 18.76 16.49
C LEU A 783 0.42 17.79 16.87
N SER A 784 -0.71 18.33 17.26
CA SER A 784 -1.94 17.56 17.47
C SER A 784 -2.47 17.10 16.10
N ARG A 785 -2.80 15.82 15.96
CA ARG A 785 -3.16 15.20 14.69
C ARG A 785 -4.67 14.98 14.49
N ASP A 786 -5.49 15.45 15.42
CA ASP A 786 -6.89 15.04 15.51
C ASP A 786 -7.93 16.03 14.97
N GLU A 787 -7.56 17.29 14.69
CA GLU A 787 -8.51 18.29 14.19
C GLU A 787 -8.59 18.30 12.65
N THR A 788 -9.80 18.09 12.12
CA THR A 788 -10.04 18.23 10.68
C THR A 788 -9.92 19.70 10.27
N PRO A 789 -9.00 20.05 9.35
CA PRO A 789 -8.83 21.43 8.93
C PRO A 789 -10.00 21.93 8.09
N VAL A 790 -10.51 23.12 8.40
CA VAL A 790 -11.58 23.77 7.64
C VAL A 790 -11.13 25.13 7.16
N VAL A 791 -11.12 25.35 5.84
CA VAL A 791 -10.76 26.63 5.24
C VAL A 791 -11.85 27.65 5.46
N HIS A 792 -11.46 28.83 5.90
CA HIS A 792 -12.33 30.01 5.95
C HIS A 792 -11.58 31.22 5.43
N SER A 793 -12.28 32.33 5.19
CA SER A 793 -11.67 33.59 4.70
C SER A 793 -10.82 33.42 3.42
N LEU A 794 -11.23 32.53 2.51
CA LEU A 794 -10.52 32.34 1.23
C LEU A 794 -10.57 33.62 0.40
N ARG A 795 -9.42 34.11 -0.04
CA ARG A 795 -9.25 35.33 -0.84
C ARG A 795 -8.31 35.05 -2.00
N VAL A 796 -8.58 35.68 -3.10
CA VAL A 796 -7.73 35.67 -4.30
C VAL A 796 -7.39 37.13 -4.65
N SER A 797 -6.15 37.39 -4.95
CA SER A 797 -5.66 38.67 -5.46
C SER A 797 -4.79 38.44 -6.67
N GLU A 798 -4.79 39.41 -7.59
CA GLU A 798 -4.03 39.37 -8.81
C GLU A 798 -2.85 40.33 -8.73
N GLN A 799 -1.68 39.88 -9.20
CA GLN A 799 -0.48 40.69 -9.28
C GLN A 799 0.23 40.45 -10.60
N GLN A 800 0.65 41.53 -11.25
CA GLN A 800 1.56 41.44 -12.38
C GLN A 800 3.00 41.38 -11.87
N THR A 801 3.73 40.37 -12.32
CA THR A 801 5.14 40.17 -11.93
C THR A 801 5.99 40.17 -13.19
N VAL A 802 7.21 40.73 -13.07
CA VAL A 802 8.22 40.73 -14.13
C VAL A 802 9.38 39.87 -13.70
N GLN A 803 9.69 38.86 -14.49
CA GLN A 803 10.87 38.02 -14.28
C GLN A 803 11.73 38.06 -15.53
N GLY A 804 12.91 38.67 -15.41
CA GLY A 804 13.72 39.01 -16.56
C GLY A 804 12.99 40.06 -17.43
N ASN A 805 12.83 39.77 -18.70
CA ASN A 805 12.05 40.61 -19.63
C ASN A 805 10.61 40.13 -19.84
N THR A 806 10.16 39.11 -19.08
CA THR A 806 8.82 38.52 -19.26
C THR A 806 7.88 39.04 -18.18
N ARG A 807 6.73 39.56 -18.59
CA ARG A 807 5.61 39.90 -17.71
C ARG A 807 4.65 38.73 -17.68
N PHE A 808 4.16 38.38 -16.50
CA PHE A 808 3.11 37.39 -16.33
C PHE A 808 2.19 37.78 -15.19
N THR A 809 0.97 37.31 -15.28
CA THR A 809 -0.01 37.52 -14.23
C THR A 809 0.02 36.31 -13.27
N GLN A 810 0.03 36.63 -11.98
CA GLN A 810 0.08 35.66 -10.90
C GLN A 810 -1.13 35.87 -10.00
N LEU A 811 -1.84 34.79 -9.72
CA LEU A 811 -2.85 34.79 -8.68
C LEU A 811 -2.19 34.40 -7.35
N THR A 812 -2.47 35.18 -6.33
CA THR A 812 -2.09 34.90 -4.94
C THR A 812 -3.35 34.53 -4.18
N ILE A 813 -3.37 33.32 -3.63
CA ILE A 813 -4.45 32.80 -2.82
C ILE A 813 -4.00 32.91 -1.37
N THR A 814 -4.86 33.45 -0.51
CA THR A 814 -4.68 33.49 0.93
C THR A 814 -5.93 32.96 1.59
N PHE A 815 -5.75 32.19 2.65
CA PHE A 815 -6.86 31.59 3.38
C PHE A 815 -6.47 31.38 4.86
N ASP A 816 -7.46 31.32 5.71
CA ASP A 816 -7.31 30.93 7.09
C ASP A 816 -7.88 29.53 7.29
N VAL A 817 -7.35 28.80 8.25
CA VAL A 817 -7.80 27.44 8.57
C VAL A 817 -8.12 27.35 10.05
N HIS A 818 -9.29 26.80 10.36
CA HIS A 818 -9.63 26.33 11.68
C HIS A 818 -9.23 24.87 11.80
N GLY A 819 -8.53 24.49 12.83
CA GLY A 819 -7.87 23.20 12.95
C GLY A 819 -6.43 23.22 12.43
N GLU A 820 -5.76 22.08 12.53
CA GLU A 820 -4.35 21.95 12.12
C GLU A 820 -4.22 21.69 10.62
N LEU A 821 -3.40 22.50 9.97
CA LEU A 821 -3.08 22.39 8.55
C LEU A 821 -1.69 21.77 8.37
N ALA A 822 -1.62 20.58 7.80
CA ALA A 822 -0.37 19.97 7.36
C ALA A 822 0.05 20.50 5.98
N SER A 823 -0.88 20.58 5.04
CA SER A 823 -0.69 21.15 3.71
C SER A 823 -2.03 21.59 3.11
N ALA A 824 -2.02 22.28 2.00
CA ALA A 824 -3.22 22.49 1.21
C ALA A 824 -2.93 22.32 -0.28
N GLU A 825 -3.80 21.61 -0.97
CA GLU A 825 -3.79 21.48 -2.42
C GLU A 825 -4.59 22.65 -3.03
N ILE A 826 -4.01 23.32 -3.99
CA ILE A 826 -4.66 24.41 -4.72
C ILE A 826 -4.99 23.92 -6.12
N TRP A 827 -6.26 23.97 -6.43
CA TRP A 827 -6.80 23.62 -7.74
C TRP A 827 -7.41 24.86 -8.39
N ALA A 828 -7.14 25.09 -9.66
CA ALA A 828 -7.68 26.24 -10.35
C ALA A 828 -7.89 25.95 -11.83
N GLY A 829 -8.84 26.67 -12.41
CA GLY A 829 -9.13 26.60 -13.85
C GLY A 829 -10.04 27.73 -14.30
N PRO A 830 -10.00 28.11 -15.59
CA PRO A 830 -10.95 29.04 -16.16
C PRO A 830 -12.37 28.49 -16.10
N GLU A 831 -13.36 29.32 -15.99
CA GLU A 831 -14.77 28.94 -16.02
C GLU A 831 -15.07 28.06 -17.24
N GLY A 832 -15.77 26.93 -17.01
CA GLY A 832 -16.12 25.98 -18.06
C GLY A 832 -14.99 25.00 -18.44
N HIS A 833 -13.85 25.06 -17.78
CA HIS A 833 -12.74 24.13 -17.96
C HIS A 833 -12.52 23.31 -16.69
N GLU A 834 -11.82 22.20 -16.83
CA GLU A 834 -11.43 21.36 -15.71
C GLU A 834 -10.51 22.11 -14.76
N LEU A 835 -10.71 21.93 -13.43
CA LEU A 835 -9.75 22.41 -12.45
C LEU A 835 -8.51 21.50 -12.48
N VAL A 836 -7.36 22.13 -12.63
CA VAL A 836 -6.09 21.46 -12.58
C VAL A 836 -5.38 21.78 -11.26
N HIS A 837 -4.60 20.84 -10.77
CA HIS A 837 -3.75 21.07 -9.63
C HIS A 837 -2.65 22.06 -10.02
N VAL A 838 -2.57 23.19 -9.32
CA VAL A 838 -1.66 24.29 -9.66
C VAL A 838 -0.56 24.51 -8.64
N ALA A 839 -0.79 24.18 -7.37
CA ALA A 839 0.21 24.30 -6.30
C ALA A 839 -0.17 23.47 -5.07
N ASP A 840 0.85 23.05 -4.34
CA ASP A 840 0.74 22.62 -2.94
C ASP A 840 1.34 23.71 -2.04
N THR A 841 0.74 23.93 -0.90
CA THR A 841 1.27 24.86 0.08
C THR A 841 1.26 24.27 1.50
N TYR A 842 2.34 24.51 2.21
CA TYR A 842 2.47 24.21 3.65
C TYR A 842 2.22 25.45 4.52
N THR A 843 1.82 26.54 3.86
CA THR A 843 1.45 27.80 4.50
C THR A 843 0.01 28.15 4.16
N ARG A 844 -0.52 29.23 4.67
CA ARG A 844 -1.86 29.74 4.37
C ARG A 844 -1.88 30.62 3.13
N GLN A 845 -0.89 30.47 2.26
CA GLN A 845 -0.75 31.25 1.04
C GLN A 845 -0.13 30.40 -0.07
N ALA A 846 -0.66 30.54 -1.29
CA ALA A 846 -0.09 29.97 -2.50
C ALA A 846 -0.13 30.99 -3.62
N THR A 847 0.77 30.83 -4.58
CA THR A 847 0.80 31.64 -5.79
C THR A 847 0.95 30.75 -7.01
N PHE A 848 0.22 31.05 -8.06
CA PHE A 848 0.39 30.37 -9.34
C PHE A 848 0.17 31.34 -10.50
N ARG A 849 0.69 30.98 -11.65
CA ARG A 849 0.65 31.78 -12.85
C ARG A 849 -0.59 31.47 -13.66
N ILE A 850 -1.17 32.52 -14.28
CA ILE A 850 -2.27 32.41 -15.22
C ILE A 850 -1.91 33.03 -16.55
N ASP A 851 -2.41 32.42 -17.64
CA ASP A 851 -2.12 32.85 -19.02
C ASP A 851 -3.36 33.36 -19.74
N VAL A 852 -4.54 33.22 -19.16
CA VAL A 852 -5.82 33.56 -19.74
C VAL A 852 -6.61 34.47 -18.82
N ALA A 853 -7.11 35.58 -19.35
CA ALA A 853 -8.05 36.47 -18.66
C ALA A 853 -9.45 35.83 -18.60
N GLY A 854 -10.23 36.19 -17.62
CA GLY A 854 -11.63 35.78 -17.50
C GLY A 854 -12.01 35.35 -16.10
N ASN A 855 -13.09 34.60 -15.99
CA ASN A 855 -13.53 34.02 -14.73
C ASN A 855 -12.72 32.79 -14.40
N TRP A 856 -12.15 32.76 -13.22
CA TRP A 856 -11.42 31.61 -12.70
C TRP A 856 -12.12 31.04 -11.47
N MET A 857 -12.18 29.73 -11.39
CA MET A 857 -12.51 29.03 -10.16
C MET A 857 -11.22 28.60 -9.47
N VAL A 858 -11.12 28.92 -8.20
CA VAL A 858 -10.01 28.49 -7.34
C VAL A 858 -10.59 27.67 -6.20
N GLN A 859 -10.04 26.50 -5.99
CA GLN A 859 -10.42 25.59 -4.93
C GLN A 859 -9.22 25.28 -4.06
N VAL A 860 -9.40 25.36 -2.74
CA VAL A 860 -8.40 25.02 -1.72
C VAL A 860 -8.88 23.79 -0.96
N ARG A 861 -8.09 22.73 -0.95
CA ARG A 861 -8.33 21.49 -0.21
C ARG A 861 -7.33 21.43 0.94
N PRO A 862 -7.74 21.68 2.17
CA PRO A 862 -6.84 21.61 3.32
C PRO A 862 -6.60 20.14 3.69
N MET A 863 -5.35 19.81 3.97
CA MET A 863 -4.91 18.50 4.41
C MET A 863 -4.42 18.61 5.85
N GLY A 864 -5.05 17.90 6.77
CA GLY A 864 -4.52 17.65 8.10
C GLY A 864 -3.53 16.48 8.07
N HIS A 865 -2.92 16.16 9.20
CA HIS A 865 -1.99 15.04 9.28
C HIS A 865 -2.68 13.70 8.97
N ASN A 866 -3.89 13.49 9.45
CA ASN A 866 -4.64 12.22 9.30
C ASN A 866 -5.94 12.38 8.51
N ARG A 867 -6.42 13.61 8.27
CA ARG A 867 -7.71 13.86 7.61
C ARG A 867 -7.62 15.04 6.66
N ALA A 868 -8.23 14.90 5.48
CA ALA A 868 -8.48 16.02 4.61
C ALA A 868 -9.75 16.77 5.05
N GLY A 869 -9.70 18.08 5.01
CA GLY A 869 -10.88 18.90 5.26
C GLY A 869 -11.72 19.13 3.98
N PRO A 870 -12.92 19.69 4.12
CA PRO A 870 -13.76 20.03 3.00
C PRO A 870 -13.09 21.07 2.11
N ALA A 871 -13.20 20.91 0.81
CA ALA A 871 -12.65 21.88 -0.13
C ALA A 871 -13.47 23.18 -0.10
N ALA A 872 -12.78 24.31 -0.06
CA ALA A 872 -13.38 25.64 -0.20
C ALA A 872 -13.11 26.20 -1.58
N SER A 873 -14.10 26.83 -2.20
CA SER A 873 -14.00 27.37 -3.56
C SER A 873 -14.41 28.83 -3.63
N ILE A 874 -13.76 29.58 -4.51
CA ILE A 874 -14.05 30.98 -4.78
C ILE A 874 -13.94 31.25 -6.28
N PHE A 875 -14.85 32.08 -6.80
CA PHE A 875 -14.74 32.64 -8.15
C PHE A 875 -13.97 33.94 -8.11
N TYR A 876 -13.08 34.12 -9.05
CA TYR A 876 -12.30 35.32 -9.22
C TYR A 876 -12.27 35.77 -10.68
N VAL A 877 -12.58 37.03 -10.94
CA VAL A 877 -12.52 37.60 -12.27
C VAL A 877 -11.16 38.25 -12.45
N THR A 878 -10.34 37.66 -13.31
CA THR A 878 -9.02 38.20 -13.60
C THR A 878 -9.08 39.35 -14.58
N GLN A 879 -8.27 40.39 -14.33
CA GLN A 879 -8.14 41.56 -15.19
C GLN A 879 -6.84 41.52 -15.98
N VAL A 880 -6.39 40.33 -16.39
CA VAL A 880 -5.17 40.16 -17.17
C VAL A 880 -5.24 41.10 -18.36
N THR A 881 -4.42 42.11 -18.38
CA THR A 881 -4.23 42.95 -19.59
C THR A 881 -3.38 42.13 -20.55
N ASP A 882 -4.03 41.65 -21.61
CA ASP A 882 -3.37 41.05 -22.76
C ASP A 882 -2.47 42.11 -23.39
N LEU A 883 -1.16 42.00 -23.17
CA LEU A 883 -0.20 42.96 -23.72
C LEU A 883 0.42 42.37 -24.99
N PRO A 884 0.61 43.21 -26.02
CA PRO A 884 1.32 42.79 -27.23
C PRO A 884 2.71 42.23 -26.85
N PRO A 885 3.13 41.14 -27.47
CA PRO A 885 4.48 40.60 -27.25
C PRO A 885 5.53 41.61 -27.77
N TRP A 886 6.73 41.60 -27.20
CA TRP A 886 7.85 42.25 -27.83
C TRP A 886 8.32 41.47 -29.05
N ASN A 887 8.84 42.22 -30.04
CA ASN A 887 9.22 41.64 -31.31
C ASN A 887 10.51 40.83 -31.21
N TYR A 888 10.79 40.01 -32.21
CA TYR A 888 12.07 39.36 -32.40
C TYR A 888 13.22 40.35 -32.54
N ASP A 889 14.38 40.04 -32.05
CA ASP A 889 15.58 40.89 -32.12
C ASP A 889 16.24 40.83 -33.50
N SER A 890 16.03 39.76 -34.25
CA SER A 890 16.66 39.56 -35.54
C SER A 890 15.75 38.90 -36.58
N LEU A 891 15.89 39.30 -37.83
CA LEU A 891 15.40 38.59 -39.01
C LEU A 891 16.57 38.44 -39.99
N VAL A 892 17.01 37.21 -40.21
CA VAL A 892 18.11 36.87 -41.12
C VAL A 892 17.53 36.14 -42.33
N ILE A 893 17.85 36.67 -43.52
CA ILE A 893 17.41 36.09 -44.80
C ILE A 893 18.64 35.58 -45.53
N THR A 894 18.70 34.28 -45.80
CA THR A 894 19.81 33.63 -46.49
C THR A 894 19.33 32.96 -47.77
N GLU A 895 20.12 33.04 -48.84
CA GLU A 895 19.83 32.32 -50.08
C GLU A 895 20.21 30.83 -49.91
N VAL A 896 19.35 29.96 -50.39
CA VAL A 896 19.50 28.53 -50.41
C VAL A 896 19.49 28.05 -51.89
N ALA A 897 20.06 26.88 -52.16
CA ALA A 897 20.11 26.37 -53.53
C ALA A 897 18.68 26.21 -54.14
N GLY A 898 18.54 26.53 -55.45
CA GLY A 898 17.27 26.40 -56.15
C GLY A 898 16.35 27.64 -56.10
N GLY A 899 16.87 28.81 -55.72
CA GLY A 899 16.07 30.07 -55.67
C GLY A 899 15.23 30.22 -54.40
N LEU A 900 15.44 29.34 -53.44
CA LEU A 900 14.80 29.41 -52.11
C LEU A 900 15.53 30.41 -51.22
N ARG A 901 14.79 31.07 -50.35
CA ARG A 901 15.33 31.90 -49.27
C ARG A 901 14.85 31.35 -47.94
N ARG A 902 15.78 31.22 -47.03
CA ARG A 902 15.53 30.81 -45.64
C ARG A 902 15.32 32.08 -44.82
N TYR A 903 14.23 32.15 -44.09
CA TYR A 903 13.87 33.19 -43.17
C TYR A 903 14.01 32.69 -41.75
N ALA A 904 15.05 33.17 -41.06
CA ALA A 904 15.32 32.83 -39.65
C ALA A 904 15.08 34.09 -38.80
N PHE A 905 14.36 33.92 -37.71
CA PHE A 905 14.07 34.96 -36.75
C PHE A 905 14.31 34.45 -35.33
N GLU A 906 14.97 35.26 -34.52
CA GLU A 906 15.47 34.86 -33.22
C GLU A 906 15.37 36.03 -32.22
N TYR A 907 15.23 35.65 -30.94
CA TYR A 907 15.47 36.50 -29.80
C TYR A 907 16.93 36.34 -29.43
N LEU A 908 17.69 37.44 -29.44
CA LEU A 908 19.15 37.41 -29.16
C LEU A 908 19.47 38.03 -27.81
N GLU A 909 18.78 39.10 -27.44
CA GLU A 909 19.00 39.89 -26.22
C GLU A 909 17.93 39.65 -25.15
N ASN A 910 16.72 39.23 -25.59
CA ASN A 910 15.57 39.00 -24.74
C ASN A 910 15.16 37.53 -24.77
N ASP A 911 14.66 37.03 -23.66
CA ASP A 911 14.00 35.75 -23.66
C ASP A 911 12.67 35.84 -24.45
N PRO A 912 12.28 34.79 -25.20
CA PRO A 912 11.03 34.81 -25.92
C PRO A 912 9.85 34.98 -24.94
N PRO A 913 8.82 35.79 -25.31
CA PRO A 913 7.61 35.84 -24.47
C PRO A 913 7.04 34.45 -24.21
N PHE A 914 6.58 34.21 -23.01
CA PHE A 914 6.05 32.90 -22.64
C PHE A 914 4.79 32.50 -23.43
N ASP A 915 4.02 33.48 -23.86
CA ASP A 915 2.79 33.33 -24.64
C ASP A 915 3.04 33.49 -26.16
N LEU A 916 4.31 33.43 -26.60
CA LEU A 916 4.68 33.52 -27.99
C LEU A 916 4.06 32.38 -28.81
N ALA A 917 3.26 32.70 -29.78
CA ALA A 917 2.71 31.72 -30.73
C ALA A 917 3.62 31.57 -31.98
N GLY A 918 4.30 32.64 -32.41
CA GLY A 918 5.14 32.62 -33.58
C GLY A 918 5.34 34.03 -34.16
N ALA A 919 5.64 34.11 -35.46
CA ALA A 919 5.92 35.35 -36.18
C ALA A 919 4.97 35.55 -37.37
N GLU A 920 4.52 36.77 -37.58
CA GLU A 920 3.98 37.15 -38.83
C GLU A 920 5.04 37.87 -39.66
N LEU A 921 5.27 37.38 -40.89
CA LEU A 921 6.24 37.95 -41.81
C LEU A 921 5.52 38.48 -43.06
N ARG A 922 5.80 39.75 -43.41
CA ARG A 922 5.23 40.43 -44.58
C ARG A 922 6.37 41.06 -45.41
N TYR A 923 6.05 41.35 -46.69
CA TYR A 923 6.98 41.96 -47.60
C TYR A 923 6.32 42.98 -48.50
N VAL A 924 7.11 43.94 -49.02
CA VAL A 924 6.65 44.95 -49.98
C VAL A 924 7.76 45.27 -50.95
N ALA A 925 7.43 45.58 -52.20
CA ALA A 925 8.41 45.92 -53.22
C ALA A 925 9.06 47.29 -52.94
N GLY A 926 10.39 47.38 -53.18
CA GLY A 926 11.18 48.59 -52.98
C GLY A 926 11.88 48.64 -51.61
N LYS A 927 12.69 49.69 -51.41
CA LYS A 927 13.42 49.97 -50.17
C LYS A 927 12.62 51.01 -49.39
N HIS A 928 12.05 50.58 -48.27
CA HIS A 928 11.28 51.41 -47.36
C HIS A 928 11.97 51.46 -46.00
N ALA A 929 12.22 52.63 -45.46
CA ALA A 929 12.84 52.80 -44.14
C ALA A 929 11.87 52.57 -43.01
N ALA A 930 10.57 52.82 -43.23
CA ALA A 930 9.49 52.51 -42.25
C ALA A 930 8.28 52.01 -43.08
N PRO A 931 8.21 50.69 -43.34
CA PRO A 931 7.15 50.14 -44.16
C PRO A 931 5.83 50.15 -43.35
N ASN A 932 4.72 50.49 -44.05
CA ASN A 932 3.41 50.39 -43.44
C ASN A 932 2.94 48.97 -43.48
N TRP A 933 2.84 48.35 -42.27
CA TRP A 933 2.48 46.95 -42.07
C TRP A 933 1.18 46.53 -42.75
N ASP A 934 0.18 47.38 -42.72
CA ASP A 934 -1.17 47.08 -43.23
C ASP A 934 -1.26 46.95 -44.76
N VAL A 935 -0.33 47.55 -45.49
CA VAL A 935 -0.28 47.45 -46.95
C VAL A 935 0.75 46.40 -47.43
N MET A 936 1.47 45.73 -46.54
CA MET A 936 2.44 44.70 -46.88
C MET A 936 1.75 43.37 -47.17
N THR A 937 2.27 42.63 -48.14
CA THR A 937 1.78 41.30 -48.50
C THR A 937 2.34 40.25 -47.56
N PRO A 938 1.48 39.34 -46.97
CA PRO A 938 1.95 38.22 -46.19
C PRO A 938 2.87 37.28 -46.98
N LEU A 939 3.93 36.82 -46.38
CA LEU A 939 4.86 35.86 -46.97
C LEU A 939 4.42 34.42 -46.65
N GLY A 940 4.09 33.66 -47.69
CA GLY A 940 3.58 32.28 -47.52
C GLY A 940 2.20 32.29 -46.84
N SER A 941 2.08 31.53 -45.73
CA SER A 941 0.87 31.53 -44.88
C SER A 941 0.70 32.81 -44.06
N GLY A 942 1.69 33.70 -44.10
CA GLY A 942 1.77 34.91 -43.28
C GLY A 942 2.18 34.67 -41.84
N PHE A 943 1.87 33.50 -41.26
CA PHE A 943 2.20 33.10 -39.87
C PHE A 943 3.14 31.89 -39.85
N HIS A 944 4.21 31.97 -39.06
CA HIS A 944 5.27 30.97 -39.00
C HIS A 944 5.72 30.75 -37.55
N THR A 945 5.80 29.49 -37.14
CA THR A 945 6.20 29.08 -35.77
C THR A 945 7.70 28.80 -35.63
N ALA A 946 8.41 28.72 -36.75
CA ALA A 946 9.85 28.43 -36.79
C ALA A 946 10.45 28.98 -38.11
N THR A 947 11.76 28.91 -38.21
CA THR A 947 12.50 29.14 -39.47
C THR A 947 11.86 28.38 -40.63
N PHE A 948 11.62 29.02 -41.74
CA PHE A 948 11.00 28.42 -42.92
C PHE A 948 11.70 28.85 -44.21
N GLU A 949 11.44 28.16 -45.32
CA GLU A 949 11.95 28.45 -46.61
C GLU A 949 10.82 28.81 -47.57
N SER A 950 11.04 29.84 -48.40
CA SER A 950 10.07 30.27 -49.41
C SER A 950 10.76 30.77 -50.65
N VAL A 951 10.06 30.64 -51.79
CA VAL A 951 10.50 31.25 -53.05
C VAL A 951 9.78 32.59 -53.16
N LEU A 952 10.53 33.71 -53.15
CA LEU A 952 9.94 34.98 -53.44
C LEU A 952 9.65 35.09 -54.95
N PRO A 953 8.49 35.62 -55.35
CA PRO A 953 8.01 35.47 -56.69
C PRO A 953 8.78 36.23 -57.79
N GLN A 954 9.65 37.17 -57.43
CA GLN A 954 10.38 37.96 -58.48
C GLN A 954 11.74 38.45 -57.97
N GLU A 955 12.69 38.61 -58.89
CA GLU A 955 13.94 39.34 -58.64
C GLU A 955 13.64 40.81 -58.43
N GLY A 956 14.31 41.43 -57.45
CA GLY A 956 14.07 42.84 -57.14
C GLY A 956 14.52 43.23 -55.73
N VAL A 957 14.29 44.53 -55.44
CA VAL A 957 14.53 45.07 -54.11
C VAL A 957 13.24 44.93 -53.28
N TRP A 958 13.34 44.28 -52.14
CA TRP A 958 12.18 44.03 -51.27
C TRP A 958 12.50 44.49 -49.86
N THR A 959 11.49 45.00 -49.14
CA THR A 959 11.53 45.30 -47.74
C THR A 959 10.67 44.25 -47.03
N PHE A 960 11.22 43.61 -45.99
CA PHE A 960 10.56 42.64 -45.13
C PHE A 960 10.33 43.24 -43.75
N ALA A 961 9.19 42.94 -43.15
CA ALA A 961 8.87 43.29 -41.78
C ALA A 961 8.34 42.09 -41.05
N LEU A 962 8.70 41.99 -39.78
CA LEU A 962 8.39 40.89 -38.90
C LEU A 962 7.71 41.41 -37.65
N ARG A 963 6.62 40.75 -37.21
CA ARG A 963 6.00 41.00 -35.93
C ARG A 963 5.80 39.69 -35.16
N ALA A 964 6.18 39.67 -33.89
CA ALA A 964 5.87 38.56 -32.98
C ALA A 964 4.37 38.53 -32.72
N ARG A 965 3.82 37.34 -32.62
CA ARG A 965 2.39 37.10 -32.32
C ARG A 965 2.27 36.23 -31.12
N ASN A 966 1.46 36.59 -30.12
CA ASN A 966 1.16 35.79 -28.95
C ASN A 966 0.00 34.82 -29.24
N THR A 967 -0.25 33.91 -28.25
CA THR A 967 -1.32 32.91 -28.32
C THR A 967 -2.73 33.51 -28.38
N SER A 968 -2.92 34.75 -27.91
CA SER A 968 -4.16 35.52 -28.01
C SER A 968 -4.33 36.18 -29.39
N GLY A 969 -3.35 36.08 -30.27
CA GLY A 969 -3.39 36.65 -31.62
C GLY A 969 -2.94 38.10 -31.71
N GLN A 970 -2.47 38.73 -30.65
CA GLN A 970 -1.96 40.10 -30.69
C GLN A 970 -0.55 40.14 -31.29
N LEU A 971 -0.29 41.16 -32.06
CA LEU A 971 1.01 41.38 -32.70
C LEU A 971 1.83 42.40 -31.91
N SER A 972 3.16 42.25 -31.94
CA SER A 972 4.08 43.23 -31.38
C SER A 972 3.76 44.65 -31.94
N THR A 973 3.95 45.64 -31.09
CA THR A 973 3.64 47.07 -31.47
C THR A 973 4.56 47.60 -32.55
N THR A 974 5.77 47.07 -32.65
CA THR A 974 6.78 47.42 -33.66
C THR A 974 7.00 46.26 -34.63
N ALA A 975 7.29 46.59 -35.89
CA ALA A 975 7.60 45.60 -36.92
C ALA A 975 9.09 45.58 -37.22
#